data_3afbe469099a175aa36edece520994b0
#
_entry.id   3afbe469099a175aa36edece520994b0
#
_cell.length_a   1.000
_cell.length_b   1.000
_cell.length_c   1.000
_cell.angle_alpha   90.00
_cell.angle_beta   90.00
_cell.angle_gamma   90.00
#
_symmetry.space_group_name_H-M   'P 1'
#
loop_
_entity.id
_entity.type
_entity.pdbx_description
1 polymer ?
#
loop_
_entity_poly.entity_id
_entity_poly.type
_entity_poly.pdbx_seq_one_letter_code
_entity_poly.pdbx_strand_id
1 'polypeptide(L)'
;MDTSDEAILDMLRQRMLANSDFLQYMEIVIESLRSGAEFDRMPRLMAHTGGTNPLQVKQLDYHIPANTRRHKTDKFLLTQSSDATLVVRRGAPVTISVQFDRQYDGSRDQVFLILNTGLEPSESDGSRVRLEVPSSRGSFFSGDNSPYSICLVLTEKNSITVKVMLPPCAAVGLWRLEVETRLRGSGDPSDKCLFNVKETFYVLFNPWCPEDLVYMPQEDRLQEYIFNETGKLYQGNYDYPTGKRWFFGQFTDVVLPTCNYLFELGNVSVSDRSSPIKVARAISALVDSKDENGILVGSWDNNYIDGVSPTAWTSSVTILEQYMHTGGAPVKYGQCWVYSGLVTTLCRALGIPCRSITNFSSAHDTDGNLLIERFFDENDNILAGRSEDSIWNFHLWNELWMMRPDLPGDYGGWQVIDATPQTLSDGLFRVGPCPVSAIYNGHLELDYDTRFVYAEVNADLVSWKRDRATGQFRQTTMRNYNEAEAAGMLIYTKKIGEMTEHTAEDAEDLTKLYKGVKVKPNKSLMGLSGAPPPEDVEMKMEEISSVLAGQPVRLAVTCTNQSKTPRKVTLTLSAHSVFYTGGEYKMLKKQTFNVEVPPGKTETVCLTVTADEYQTKLAPQNVVKLFAHGSYEGSGQGTWYRQTRITIGNPTIDVQVHGPVSVSRPMEYCLSFDNPLGVPLTGCSLTLDIPGMLESHVIPVADVPAKGKFDYKSRIIPKRPGEKSILAVFNSRELTDIRGNKVVVVK
;
A
#
# COMPACT_ATOMS: atom_id res chain seq x y z
N MET A 1 14.42 -30.94 -0.06
CA MET A 1 13.21 -30.68 0.74
C MET A 1 13.65 -30.84 2.18
N ASP A 2 13.66 -29.72 2.89
CA ASP A 2 14.19 -29.66 4.26
C ASP A 2 13.07 -30.04 5.24
N THR A 3 13.43 -30.62 6.38
CA THR A 3 12.48 -31.11 7.41
C THR A 3 11.56 -30.03 7.96
N SER A 4 11.84 -28.75 7.71
CA SER A 4 10.98 -27.61 8.03
C SER A 4 9.76 -27.48 7.10
N ASP A 5 9.91 -27.84 5.83
CA ASP A 5 8.83 -27.74 4.82
C ASP A 5 7.78 -28.85 5.00
N GLU A 6 8.20 -30.03 5.44
CA GLU A 6 7.29 -31.14 5.76
C GLU A 6 6.47 -30.85 7.03
N ALA A 7 7.04 -30.22 8.03
CA ALA A 7 6.33 -29.83 9.24
C ALA A 7 5.29 -28.73 9.00
N ILE A 8 5.58 -27.79 8.11
CA ILE A 8 4.66 -26.74 7.68
C ILE A 8 3.51 -27.33 6.85
N LEU A 9 3.81 -28.25 5.94
CA LEU A 9 2.81 -28.97 5.15
C LEU A 9 1.90 -29.85 6.00
N ASP A 10 2.45 -30.46 7.04
CA ASP A 10 1.66 -31.30 7.96
C ASP A 10 0.79 -30.46 8.91
N MET A 11 1.27 -29.31 9.35
CA MET A 11 0.49 -28.34 10.12
C MET A 11 -0.64 -27.73 9.27
N LEU A 12 -0.38 -27.46 7.99
CA LEU A 12 -1.40 -26.97 7.04
C LEU A 12 -2.42 -28.07 6.76
N ARG A 13 -2.00 -29.35 6.59
CA ARG A 13 -2.90 -30.50 6.44
C ARG A 13 -3.76 -30.73 7.68
N GLN A 14 -3.23 -30.61 8.88
CA GLN A 14 -4.00 -30.75 10.12
C GLN A 14 -5.00 -29.61 10.33
N ARG A 15 -4.66 -28.37 9.95
CA ARG A 15 -5.63 -27.24 9.93
C ARG A 15 -6.70 -27.41 8.84
N MET A 16 -6.32 -27.93 7.66
CA MET A 16 -7.26 -28.26 6.59
C MET A 16 -8.22 -29.40 6.98
N LEU A 17 -7.76 -30.40 7.73
CA LEU A 17 -8.60 -31.53 8.19
C LEU A 17 -9.50 -31.18 9.38
N ALA A 18 -9.16 -30.14 10.14
CA ALA A 18 -9.96 -29.67 11.27
C ALA A 18 -11.14 -28.77 10.87
N ASN A 19 -11.25 -28.36 9.60
CA ASN A 19 -12.29 -27.44 9.16
C ASN A 19 -12.89 -27.85 7.80
N SER A 20 -13.69 -28.92 7.81
CA SER A 20 -14.37 -29.44 6.61
C SER A 20 -15.24 -28.38 5.92
N ASP A 21 -15.77 -27.42 6.66
CA ASP A 21 -16.64 -26.35 6.16
C ASP A 21 -15.82 -25.27 5.45
N PHE A 22 -14.56 -25.07 5.87
CA PHE A 22 -13.63 -24.17 5.19
C PHE A 22 -13.20 -24.73 3.82
N LEU A 23 -12.98 -26.05 3.71
CA LEU A 23 -12.68 -26.69 2.44
C LEU A 23 -13.87 -26.61 1.48
N GLN A 24 -15.07 -26.80 1.97
CA GLN A 24 -16.29 -26.69 1.19
C GLN A 24 -16.54 -25.22 0.74
N TYR A 25 -16.18 -24.24 1.58
CA TYR A 25 -16.21 -22.83 1.25
C TYR A 25 -15.16 -22.46 0.20
N MET A 26 -13.91 -22.95 0.34
CA MET A 26 -12.83 -22.74 -0.64
C MET A 26 -13.12 -23.48 -1.94
N GLU A 27 -13.74 -24.65 -1.93
CA GLU A 27 -14.21 -25.31 -3.15
C GLU A 27 -15.28 -24.47 -3.87
N ILE A 28 -16.21 -23.85 -3.15
CA ILE A 28 -17.21 -22.94 -3.74
C ILE A 28 -16.55 -21.71 -4.35
N VAL A 29 -15.56 -21.10 -3.68
CA VAL A 29 -14.80 -19.96 -4.19
C VAL A 29 -13.91 -20.35 -5.38
N ILE A 30 -13.25 -21.50 -5.30
CA ILE A 30 -12.39 -22.01 -6.38
C ILE A 30 -13.22 -22.55 -7.56
N GLU A 31 -14.36 -23.18 -7.32
CA GLU A 31 -15.29 -23.60 -8.37
C GLU A 31 -15.97 -22.42 -9.05
N SER A 32 -16.33 -21.37 -8.32
CA SER A 32 -16.83 -20.12 -8.94
C SER A 32 -15.78 -19.44 -9.82
N LEU A 33 -14.48 -19.66 -9.54
CA LEU A 33 -13.36 -19.19 -10.36
C LEU A 33 -12.99 -20.14 -11.51
N ARG A 34 -13.39 -21.42 -11.44
CA ARG A 34 -13.02 -22.46 -12.42
C ARG A 34 -14.15 -22.89 -13.37
N SER A 35 -15.43 -22.64 -13.04
CA SER A 35 -16.54 -23.21 -13.80
C SER A 35 -16.98 -22.34 -14.99
N GLY A 36 -16.33 -22.61 -16.14
CA GLY A 36 -17.00 -22.50 -17.44
C GLY A 36 -17.53 -23.86 -17.88
N ALA A 37 -18.44 -24.53 -17.17
CA ALA A 37 -19.03 -25.79 -17.60
C ALA A 37 -20.48 -25.98 -17.16
N GLU A 38 -21.27 -26.32 -18.17
CA GLU A 38 -22.71 -26.64 -18.16
C GLU A 38 -23.13 -27.63 -17.08
N PHE A 39 -24.26 -27.32 -16.42
CA PHE A 39 -25.07 -28.33 -15.74
C PHE A 39 -26.50 -28.30 -16.27
N ASP A 40 -26.81 -29.31 -17.08
CA ASP A 40 -28.15 -29.69 -17.47
C ASP A 40 -28.62 -30.88 -16.61
N ARG A 41 -29.91 -30.82 -16.18
CA ARG A 41 -30.79 -31.85 -15.63
C ARG A 41 -31.22 -31.71 -14.17
N MET A 42 -32.38 -31.06 -14.04
CA MET A 42 -33.30 -31.26 -12.88
C MET A 42 -34.29 -32.41 -13.10
N PRO A 43 -34.68 -33.14 -12.04
CA PRO A 43 -35.82 -34.04 -12.06
C PRO A 43 -37.13 -33.26 -12.02
N ARG A 44 -38.03 -33.61 -12.90
CA ARG A 44 -39.44 -33.11 -12.90
C ARG A 44 -40.16 -33.67 -11.68
N LEU A 45 -40.64 -32.78 -10.80
CA LEU A 45 -41.67 -33.11 -9.81
C LEU A 45 -43.05 -32.65 -10.31
N MET A 46 -44.03 -33.54 -10.17
CA MET A 46 -45.41 -33.38 -10.67
C MET A 46 -46.15 -32.25 -9.95
N ALA A 47 -47.01 -31.59 -10.73
CA ALA A 47 -47.95 -30.60 -10.27
C ALA A 47 -49.02 -31.19 -9.36
N HIS A 48 -49.18 -30.63 -8.18
CA HIS A 48 -50.41 -30.79 -7.39
C HIS A 48 -51.20 -29.46 -7.36
N THR A 49 -52.47 -29.57 -7.72
CA THR A 49 -53.45 -28.50 -7.76
C THR A 49 -54.06 -28.25 -6.38
N GLY A 50 -54.19 -26.97 -6.00
CA GLY A 50 -55.07 -26.51 -4.91
C GLY A 50 -54.59 -26.76 -3.52
N GLY A 51 -53.51 -26.03 -3.09
CA GLY A 51 -52.86 -26.39 -1.85
C GLY A 51 -52.78 -25.34 -0.77
N THR A 52 -52.83 -25.85 0.41
CA THR A 52 -52.51 -25.29 1.69
C THR A 52 -51.02 -25.19 1.96
N ASN A 53 -50.15 -25.29 0.98
CA ASN A 53 -48.69 -25.35 1.15
C ASN A 53 -48.07 -23.95 1.14
N PRO A 54 -46.94 -23.71 1.86
CA PRO A 54 -46.19 -22.49 1.76
C PRO A 54 -45.66 -22.24 0.35
N LEU A 55 -45.41 -20.97 -0.01
CA LEU A 55 -44.82 -20.59 -1.29
C LEU A 55 -43.49 -21.29 -1.53
N GLN A 56 -43.27 -21.80 -2.75
CA GLN A 56 -41.97 -22.31 -3.15
C GLN A 56 -41.26 -21.24 -3.99
N VAL A 57 -40.05 -20.85 -3.57
CA VAL A 57 -39.20 -19.95 -4.36
C VAL A 57 -38.71 -20.66 -5.60
N LYS A 58 -38.88 -20.05 -6.78
CA LYS A 58 -38.41 -20.58 -8.07
C LYS A 58 -37.15 -19.91 -8.55
N GLN A 59 -37.08 -18.57 -8.40
CA GLN A 59 -36.00 -17.77 -8.89
C GLN A 59 -35.87 -16.48 -8.05
N LEU A 60 -34.66 -15.95 -7.98
CA LEU A 60 -34.36 -14.65 -7.39
C LEU A 60 -33.65 -13.81 -8.46
N ASP A 61 -33.96 -12.51 -8.51
CA ASP A 61 -33.28 -11.54 -9.35
C ASP A 61 -32.74 -10.40 -8.47
N TYR A 62 -31.43 -10.26 -8.45
CA TYR A 62 -30.71 -9.17 -7.76
C TYR A 62 -30.71 -7.85 -8.54
N HIS A 63 -31.31 -7.77 -9.72
CA HIS A 63 -31.27 -6.57 -10.58
C HIS A 63 -29.87 -5.97 -10.69
N ILE A 64 -28.84 -6.80 -10.90
CA ILE A 64 -27.42 -6.42 -10.81
C ILE A 64 -27.12 -5.12 -11.57
N PRO A 65 -27.51 -4.93 -12.86
CA PRO A 65 -27.17 -3.70 -13.58
C PRO A 65 -27.81 -2.43 -13.00
N ALA A 66 -28.96 -2.54 -12.36
CA ALA A 66 -29.66 -1.40 -11.77
C ALA A 66 -29.11 -1.05 -10.39
N ASN A 67 -28.86 -2.07 -9.56
CA ASN A 67 -28.28 -1.90 -8.24
C ASN A 67 -26.83 -1.39 -8.33
N THR A 68 -25.98 -1.99 -9.15
CA THR A 68 -24.57 -1.60 -9.26
C THR A 68 -24.39 -0.16 -9.73
N ARG A 69 -25.21 0.30 -10.71
CA ARG A 69 -25.21 1.73 -11.10
C ARG A 69 -25.63 2.66 -9.96
N ARG A 70 -26.67 2.29 -9.19
CA ARG A 70 -27.11 3.07 -8.02
C ARG A 70 -26.05 3.13 -6.93
N HIS A 71 -25.38 2.03 -6.68
CA HIS A 71 -24.33 1.90 -5.66
C HIS A 71 -22.94 2.32 -6.17
N LYS A 72 -22.82 2.78 -7.43
CA LYS A 72 -21.54 3.16 -8.07
C LYS A 72 -20.51 2.03 -7.98
N THR A 73 -20.92 0.81 -8.27
CA THR A 73 -20.10 -0.42 -8.22
C THR A 73 -20.06 -1.15 -9.56
N ASP A 74 -20.60 -0.55 -10.60
CA ASP A 74 -20.67 -1.08 -11.97
C ASP A 74 -19.29 -1.18 -12.66
N LYS A 75 -18.22 -0.61 -12.07
CA LYS A 75 -16.84 -0.80 -12.53
C LYS A 75 -16.25 -2.15 -12.14
N PHE A 76 -16.73 -2.80 -11.08
CA PHE A 76 -16.20 -4.10 -10.67
C PHE A 76 -16.42 -5.15 -11.77
N LEU A 77 -15.34 -5.84 -12.17
CA LEU A 77 -15.44 -6.89 -13.21
C LEU A 77 -16.35 -8.04 -12.77
N LEU A 78 -16.43 -8.33 -11.48
CA LEU A 78 -17.37 -9.30 -10.89
C LEU A 78 -18.82 -9.02 -11.24
N THR A 79 -19.20 -7.76 -11.50
CA THR A 79 -20.58 -7.38 -11.84
C THR A 79 -20.88 -7.46 -13.34
N GLN A 80 -19.89 -7.75 -14.18
CA GLN A 80 -19.96 -7.66 -15.64
C GLN A 80 -19.81 -9.02 -16.34
N SER A 81 -19.52 -10.09 -15.60
CA SER A 81 -19.35 -11.45 -16.13
C SER A 81 -20.70 -12.11 -16.43
N SER A 82 -20.69 -13.27 -17.11
CA SER A 82 -21.87 -14.12 -17.29
C SER A 82 -22.47 -14.60 -15.96
N ASP A 83 -21.60 -14.85 -14.98
CA ASP A 83 -21.94 -15.24 -13.61
C ASP A 83 -21.76 -14.05 -12.67
N ALA A 84 -22.41 -12.92 -13.04
CA ALA A 84 -22.23 -11.66 -12.35
C ALA A 84 -22.60 -11.75 -10.87
N THR A 85 -21.68 -11.27 -10.02
CA THR A 85 -21.89 -11.15 -8.57
C THR A 85 -22.34 -9.73 -8.23
N LEU A 86 -23.38 -9.58 -7.43
CA LEU A 86 -23.85 -8.29 -6.96
C LEU A 86 -22.84 -7.66 -5.99
N VAL A 87 -22.49 -6.40 -6.22
CA VAL A 87 -21.69 -5.59 -5.32
C VAL A 87 -22.47 -4.34 -4.95
N VAL A 88 -22.68 -4.10 -3.65
CA VAL A 88 -23.49 -2.97 -3.16
C VAL A 88 -22.76 -2.23 -2.05
N ARG A 89 -23.15 -0.98 -1.79
CA ARG A 89 -22.66 -0.18 -0.67
C ARG A 89 -23.72 -0.09 0.42
N ARG A 90 -23.30 -0.18 1.67
CA ARG A 90 -24.17 0.03 2.85
C ARG A 90 -24.73 1.47 2.89
N GLY A 91 -25.72 1.74 3.73
CA GLY A 91 -26.40 3.05 3.77
C GLY A 91 -27.26 3.35 2.55
N ALA A 92 -27.53 2.36 1.70
CA ALA A 92 -28.37 2.52 0.51
C ALA A 92 -29.24 1.27 0.25
N PRO A 93 -30.42 1.42 -0.39
CA PRO A 93 -31.35 0.31 -0.60
C PRO A 93 -30.95 -0.55 -1.79
N VAL A 94 -31.07 -1.88 -1.60
CA VAL A 94 -30.87 -2.92 -2.59
C VAL A 94 -32.23 -3.44 -3.08
N THR A 95 -32.47 -3.48 -4.38
CA THR A 95 -33.71 -4.01 -4.99
C THR A 95 -33.52 -5.50 -5.29
N ILE A 96 -34.47 -6.32 -4.84
CA ILE A 96 -34.48 -7.78 -5.04
C ILE A 96 -35.86 -8.21 -5.47
N SER A 97 -35.99 -9.06 -6.49
CA SER A 97 -37.24 -9.71 -6.85
C SER A 97 -37.19 -11.19 -6.57
N VAL A 98 -38.26 -11.72 -5.99
CA VAL A 98 -38.44 -13.14 -5.70
C VAL A 98 -39.62 -13.68 -6.44
N GLN A 99 -39.44 -14.73 -7.24
CA GLN A 99 -40.47 -15.42 -7.99
C GLN A 99 -40.88 -16.71 -7.28
N PHE A 100 -42.17 -16.96 -7.20
CA PHE A 100 -42.78 -18.12 -6.54
C PHE A 100 -43.44 -19.06 -7.53
N ASP A 101 -43.81 -20.25 -7.06
CA ASP A 101 -44.57 -21.28 -7.80
C ASP A 101 -46.04 -20.92 -7.99
N ARG A 102 -46.61 -20.04 -7.15
CA ARG A 102 -47.97 -19.54 -7.20
C ARG A 102 -48.07 -18.06 -6.85
N GLN A 103 -49.25 -17.50 -6.98
CA GLN A 103 -49.52 -16.10 -6.61
C GLN A 103 -49.26 -15.85 -5.12
N TYR A 104 -48.53 -14.78 -4.84
CA TYR A 104 -48.32 -14.26 -3.48
C TYR A 104 -49.61 -13.58 -2.99
N ASP A 105 -50.05 -13.94 -1.78
CA ASP A 105 -51.15 -13.32 -1.05
C ASP A 105 -50.67 -12.92 0.34
N GLY A 106 -50.42 -11.61 0.57
CA GLY A 106 -49.91 -11.09 1.83
C GLY A 106 -50.82 -11.31 3.05
N SER A 107 -52.11 -11.66 2.83
CA SER A 107 -53.01 -12.04 3.92
C SER A 107 -52.77 -13.47 4.42
N ARG A 108 -52.26 -14.34 3.56
CA ARG A 108 -52.01 -15.75 3.81
C ARG A 108 -50.56 -16.13 3.95
N ASP A 109 -49.71 -15.50 3.13
CA ASP A 109 -48.29 -15.86 3.01
C ASP A 109 -47.41 -14.90 3.81
N GLN A 110 -46.43 -15.42 4.51
CA GLN A 110 -45.34 -14.67 5.09
C GLN A 110 -44.04 -15.00 4.35
N VAL A 111 -43.27 -14.00 4.00
CA VAL A 111 -41.97 -14.13 3.35
C VAL A 111 -40.91 -13.42 4.20
N PHE A 112 -39.79 -14.07 4.45
CA PHE A 112 -38.67 -13.50 5.15
C PHE A 112 -37.43 -13.55 4.26
N LEU A 113 -36.68 -12.46 4.22
CA LEU A 113 -35.32 -12.44 3.68
C LEU A 113 -34.36 -12.57 4.86
N ILE A 114 -33.44 -13.51 4.78
CA ILE A 114 -32.45 -13.78 5.83
C ILE A 114 -31.08 -13.53 5.22
N LEU A 115 -30.41 -12.47 5.68
CA LEU A 115 -29.08 -12.09 5.28
C LEU A 115 -28.07 -12.69 6.23
N ASN A 116 -27.05 -13.38 5.72
CA ASN A 116 -26.02 -14.04 6.51
C ASN A 116 -24.62 -13.61 6.03
N THR A 117 -23.71 -13.37 6.96
CA THR A 117 -22.28 -13.14 6.69
C THR A 117 -21.41 -13.88 7.71
N GLY A 118 -20.15 -14.15 7.36
CA GLY A 118 -19.24 -14.95 8.18
C GLY A 118 -19.52 -16.46 8.13
N LEU A 119 -18.70 -17.23 8.85
CA LEU A 119 -18.75 -18.68 8.85
C LEU A 119 -19.91 -19.23 9.69
N GLU A 120 -20.14 -18.65 10.86
CA GLU A 120 -21.20 -19.07 11.81
C GLU A 120 -22.16 -17.89 12.07
N PRO A 121 -23.11 -17.61 11.15
CA PRO A 121 -24.00 -16.46 11.30
C PRO A 121 -24.94 -16.56 12.50
N SER A 122 -25.02 -15.48 13.29
CA SER A 122 -25.83 -15.38 14.51
C SER A 122 -26.60 -14.06 14.55
N GLU A 123 -27.80 -14.07 15.12
CA GLU A 123 -28.59 -12.84 15.34
C GLU A 123 -27.96 -11.95 16.43
N SER A 124 -27.26 -12.56 17.38
CA SER A 124 -26.68 -11.86 18.54
C SER A 124 -25.50 -10.94 18.18
N ASP A 125 -24.75 -11.27 17.12
CA ASP A 125 -23.60 -10.48 16.66
C ASP A 125 -23.91 -9.69 15.36
N GLY A 126 -25.17 -9.75 14.88
CA GLY A 126 -25.62 -9.06 13.68
C GLY A 126 -25.15 -9.69 12.37
N SER A 127 -24.55 -10.88 12.41
CA SER A 127 -24.12 -11.63 11.22
C SER A 127 -25.27 -12.38 10.52
N ARG A 128 -26.39 -12.57 11.23
CA ARG A 128 -27.66 -13.09 10.69
C ARG A 128 -28.76 -12.06 10.92
N VAL A 129 -29.40 -11.62 9.85
CA VAL A 129 -30.45 -10.61 9.88
C VAL A 129 -31.69 -11.17 9.21
N ARG A 130 -32.82 -11.27 9.94
CA ARG A 130 -34.09 -11.79 9.44
C ARG A 130 -35.09 -10.66 9.28
N LEU A 131 -35.58 -10.44 8.05
CA LEU A 131 -36.47 -9.35 7.66
C LEU A 131 -37.79 -9.91 7.12
N GLU A 132 -38.92 -9.60 7.79
CA GLU A 132 -40.25 -9.95 7.26
C GLU A 132 -40.68 -8.97 6.18
N VAL A 133 -41.08 -9.48 5.03
CA VAL A 133 -41.65 -8.68 3.95
C VAL A 133 -43.05 -8.17 4.39
N PRO A 134 -43.28 -6.83 4.39
CA PRO A 134 -44.57 -6.26 4.75
C PRO A 134 -45.68 -6.78 3.86
N SER A 135 -46.87 -7.01 4.42
CA SER A 135 -48.07 -7.46 3.65
C SER A 135 -48.63 -6.39 2.74
N SER A 136 -48.29 -5.11 2.93
CA SER A 136 -48.74 -3.97 2.11
C SER A 136 -47.55 -3.20 1.55
N ARG A 137 -47.76 -2.59 0.37
CA ARG A 137 -46.75 -1.69 -0.25
C ARG A 137 -46.64 -0.41 0.54
N GLY A 138 -45.46 0.20 0.52
CA GLY A 138 -45.26 1.54 1.08
C GLY A 138 -43.96 1.75 1.81
N SER A 139 -44.01 2.10 3.08
CA SER A 139 -42.84 2.50 3.88
C SER A 139 -41.90 1.34 4.22
N PHE A 140 -40.65 1.67 4.50
CA PHE A 140 -39.71 0.72 5.07
C PHE A 140 -40.17 0.26 6.45
N PHE A 141 -40.12 -1.04 6.68
CA PHE A 141 -40.42 -1.69 7.95
C PHE A 141 -39.13 -2.33 8.50
N SER A 142 -38.83 -2.04 9.75
CA SER A 142 -37.77 -2.71 10.51
C SER A 142 -38.39 -3.56 11.62
N GLY A 143 -37.83 -4.72 11.89
CA GLY A 143 -38.15 -5.48 13.09
C GLY A 143 -37.71 -4.73 14.36
N ASP A 144 -38.18 -5.20 15.53
CA ASP A 144 -37.84 -4.59 16.80
C ASP A 144 -36.30 -4.48 16.98
N ASN A 145 -35.83 -3.24 17.14
CA ASN A 145 -34.41 -2.87 17.32
C ASN A 145 -33.45 -3.23 16.17
N SER A 146 -33.92 -3.60 14.98
CA SER A 146 -33.04 -3.85 13.84
C SER A 146 -32.72 -2.56 13.08
N PRO A 147 -31.45 -2.25 12.78
CA PRO A 147 -31.08 -1.13 11.93
C PRO A 147 -31.35 -1.41 10.44
N TYR A 148 -31.60 -2.66 10.08
CA TYR A 148 -32.00 -3.09 8.74
C TYR A 148 -33.49 -2.93 8.55
N SER A 149 -33.93 -2.57 7.33
CA SER A 149 -35.34 -2.45 7.03
C SER A 149 -35.65 -2.93 5.61
N ILE A 150 -36.91 -3.31 5.40
CA ILE A 150 -37.40 -3.84 4.13
C ILE A 150 -38.70 -3.14 3.72
N CYS A 151 -38.88 -2.93 2.42
CA CYS A 151 -40.09 -2.34 1.85
C CYS A 151 -40.60 -3.21 0.69
N LEU A 152 -41.86 -3.53 0.67
CA LEU A 152 -42.51 -4.16 -0.46
C LEU A 152 -42.86 -3.09 -1.53
N VAL A 153 -42.20 -3.19 -2.69
CA VAL A 153 -42.33 -2.21 -3.78
C VAL A 153 -43.41 -2.60 -4.77
N LEU A 154 -43.40 -3.86 -5.20
CA LEU A 154 -44.28 -4.36 -6.24
C LEU A 154 -44.71 -5.80 -5.93
N THR A 155 -45.95 -6.11 -6.25
CA THR A 155 -46.49 -7.46 -6.26
C THR A 155 -47.06 -7.71 -7.64
N GLU A 156 -46.58 -8.70 -8.32
CA GLU A 156 -47.09 -9.20 -9.60
C GLU A 156 -47.50 -10.65 -9.38
N LYS A 157 -48.40 -11.16 -10.20
CA LYS A 157 -49.00 -12.51 -10.06
C LYS A 157 -48.26 -13.46 -9.08
N ASN A 158 -47.10 -13.96 -9.47
CA ASN A 158 -46.31 -14.92 -8.71
C ASN A 158 -44.92 -14.36 -8.32
N SER A 159 -44.76 -13.06 -8.26
CA SER A 159 -43.50 -12.43 -7.82
C SER A 159 -43.74 -11.23 -6.91
N ILE A 160 -42.77 -10.96 -6.06
CA ILE A 160 -42.64 -9.72 -5.29
C ILE A 160 -41.34 -9.05 -5.59
N THR A 161 -41.32 -7.71 -5.58
CA THR A 161 -40.09 -6.90 -5.59
C THR A 161 -40.01 -6.13 -4.29
N VAL A 162 -38.91 -6.25 -3.63
CA VAL A 162 -38.62 -5.58 -2.36
C VAL A 162 -37.38 -4.68 -2.46
N LYS A 163 -37.29 -3.70 -1.57
CA LYS A 163 -36.06 -2.97 -1.29
C LYS A 163 -35.61 -3.28 0.11
N VAL A 164 -34.38 -3.72 0.26
CA VAL A 164 -33.72 -3.94 1.55
C VAL A 164 -32.79 -2.76 1.80
N MET A 165 -32.98 -2.04 2.90
CA MET A 165 -32.07 -0.98 3.36
C MET A 165 -30.98 -1.61 4.22
N LEU A 166 -29.75 -1.54 3.74
CA LEU A 166 -28.56 -1.88 4.51
C LEU A 166 -28.15 -0.65 5.33
N PRO A 167 -28.01 -0.75 6.67
CA PRO A 167 -27.63 0.41 7.47
C PRO A 167 -26.18 0.85 7.23
N PRO A 168 -25.82 2.10 7.55
CA PRO A 168 -24.43 2.59 7.41
C PRO A 168 -23.42 1.85 8.29
N CYS A 169 -23.89 1.10 9.28
CA CYS A 169 -23.08 0.24 10.16
C CYS A 169 -23.09 -1.25 9.76
N ALA A 170 -23.66 -1.63 8.61
CA ALA A 170 -23.63 -3.01 8.15
C ALA A 170 -22.17 -3.49 7.98
N ALA A 171 -21.90 -4.74 8.35
CA ALA A 171 -20.58 -5.35 8.15
C ALA A 171 -20.23 -5.44 6.65
N VAL A 172 -18.99 -5.10 6.29
CA VAL A 172 -18.50 -5.24 4.91
C VAL A 172 -17.96 -6.66 4.67
N GLY A 173 -17.97 -7.09 3.41
CA GLY A 173 -17.51 -8.40 2.97
C GLY A 173 -18.59 -9.17 2.23
N LEU A 174 -18.47 -10.51 2.23
CA LEU A 174 -19.33 -11.41 1.50
C LEU A 174 -20.59 -11.79 2.30
N TRP A 175 -21.74 -11.64 1.66
CA TRP A 175 -23.04 -11.97 2.24
C TRP A 175 -23.77 -13.04 1.41
N ARG A 176 -24.61 -13.82 2.09
CA ARG A 176 -25.48 -14.86 1.55
C ARG A 176 -26.92 -14.52 1.87
N LEU A 177 -27.86 -14.93 0.98
CA LEU A 177 -29.29 -14.72 1.17
C LEU A 177 -30.00 -16.06 1.28
N GLU A 178 -30.93 -16.15 2.23
CA GLU A 178 -31.95 -17.20 2.32
C GLU A 178 -33.31 -16.57 2.21
N VAL A 179 -34.25 -17.27 1.62
CA VAL A 179 -35.68 -16.86 1.57
C VAL A 179 -36.50 -17.90 2.31
N GLU A 180 -37.11 -17.49 3.41
CA GLU A 180 -38.03 -18.33 4.17
C GLU A 180 -39.46 -17.92 3.85
N THR A 181 -40.33 -18.89 3.54
CA THR A 181 -41.75 -18.67 3.35
C THR A 181 -42.55 -19.48 4.37
N ARG A 182 -43.65 -18.94 4.85
CA ARG A 182 -44.56 -19.61 5.81
C ARG A 182 -46.02 -19.30 5.47
N LEU A 183 -46.92 -20.14 5.98
CA LEU A 183 -48.33 -19.79 6.08
C LEU A 183 -48.56 -18.92 7.34
N ARG A 184 -49.25 -17.79 7.15
CA ARG A 184 -49.51 -16.83 8.25
C ARG A 184 -50.39 -17.44 9.34
N GLY A 185 -49.97 -17.33 10.56
CA GLY A 185 -50.69 -17.87 11.70
C GLY A 185 -50.55 -19.39 11.97
N SER A 186 -49.80 -20.10 11.11
CA SER A 186 -49.47 -21.50 11.35
C SER A 186 -48.25 -21.64 12.25
N GLY A 187 -48.34 -22.54 13.23
CA GLY A 187 -47.19 -22.96 14.06
C GLY A 187 -46.59 -24.30 13.60
N ASP A 188 -47.09 -24.90 12.52
CA ASP A 188 -46.65 -26.20 12.04
C ASP A 188 -45.34 -26.04 11.27
N PRO A 189 -44.26 -26.78 11.61
CA PRO A 189 -42.97 -26.77 10.85
C PRO A 189 -43.13 -27.18 9.40
N SER A 190 -44.15 -27.96 9.00
CA SER A 190 -44.41 -28.34 7.61
C SER A 190 -44.96 -27.20 6.76
N ASP A 191 -45.42 -26.11 7.39
CA ASP A 191 -45.94 -24.91 6.75
C ASP A 191 -44.81 -23.85 6.52
N LYS A 192 -43.54 -24.29 6.57
CA LYS A 192 -42.32 -23.52 6.34
C LYS A 192 -41.55 -24.12 5.17
N CYS A 193 -41.05 -23.24 4.29
CA CYS A 193 -40.09 -23.58 3.25
C CYS A 193 -38.89 -22.64 3.36
N LEU A 194 -37.68 -23.19 3.29
CA LEU A 194 -36.43 -22.43 3.23
C LEU A 194 -35.76 -22.65 1.88
N PHE A 195 -35.43 -21.56 1.21
CA PHE A 195 -34.69 -21.57 -0.04
C PHE A 195 -33.35 -20.88 0.14
N ASN A 196 -32.25 -21.62 -0.03
CA ASN A 196 -30.90 -21.09 -0.01
C ASN A 196 -30.56 -20.53 -1.40
N VAL A 197 -30.30 -19.24 -1.48
CA VAL A 197 -29.84 -18.58 -2.71
C VAL A 197 -28.37 -18.94 -2.90
N LYS A 198 -28.02 -19.48 -4.08
CA LYS A 198 -26.65 -19.91 -4.36
C LYS A 198 -25.73 -18.71 -4.56
N GLU A 199 -26.25 -17.67 -5.19
CA GLU A 199 -25.49 -16.47 -5.51
C GLU A 199 -25.26 -15.66 -4.25
N THR A 200 -24.00 -15.31 -4.03
CA THR A 200 -23.53 -14.42 -2.96
C THR A 200 -23.45 -12.98 -3.44
N PHE A 201 -23.28 -12.02 -2.53
CA PHE A 201 -23.10 -10.62 -2.88
C PHE A 201 -22.13 -9.93 -1.90
N TYR A 202 -21.45 -8.87 -2.39
CA TYR A 202 -20.55 -8.08 -1.55
C TYR A 202 -21.24 -6.83 -1.04
N VAL A 203 -20.99 -6.51 0.24
CA VAL A 203 -21.36 -5.23 0.87
C VAL A 203 -20.07 -4.45 1.16
N LEU A 204 -20.04 -3.18 0.74
CA LEU A 204 -18.87 -2.29 0.87
C LEU A 204 -19.21 -1.07 1.73
N PHE A 205 -18.19 -0.39 2.22
CA PHE A 205 -18.30 0.96 2.77
C PHE A 205 -18.86 1.94 1.72
N ASN A 206 -19.50 3.00 2.21
CA ASN A 206 -20.16 3.97 1.34
C ASN A 206 -19.67 5.41 1.58
N PRO A 207 -18.62 5.85 0.88
CA PRO A 207 -18.10 7.21 1.05
C PRO A 207 -19.02 8.31 0.50
N TRP A 208 -20.16 7.95 -0.12
CA TRP A 208 -21.23 8.89 -0.51
C TRP A 208 -22.36 9.01 0.52
N CYS A 209 -22.39 8.14 1.55
CA CYS A 209 -23.40 8.15 2.60
C CYS A 209 -22.93 9.01 3.77
N PRO A 210 -23.64 10.12 4.11
CA PRO A 210 -23.21 11.03 5.19
C PRO A 210 -23.12 10.38 6.57
N GLU A 211 -23.88 9.30 6.79
CA GLU A 211 -23.91 8.55 8.05
C GLU A 211 -22.84 7.46 8.12
N ASP A 212 -22.11 7.18 7.03
CA ASP A 212 -20.99 6.25 7.04
C ASP A 212 -19.72 6.94 7.53
N LEU A 213 -18.94 6.25 8.37
CA LEU A 213 -17.70 6.80 8.92
C LEU A 213 -16.64 7.14 7.86
N VAL A 214 -16.78 6.66 6.63
CA VAL A 214 -15.87 6.97 5.50
C VAL A 214 -16.41 8.07 4.59
N TYR A 215 -17.47 8.78 4.98
CA TYR A 215 -18.09 9.83 4.17
C TYR A 215 -17.09 10.89 3.71
N MET A 216 -17.05 11.13 2.40
CA MET A 216 -16.21 12.17 1.78
C MET A 216 -17.09 13.00 0.81
N PRO A 217 -17.35 14.27 1.13
CA PRO A 217 -18.32 15.06 0.36
C PRO A 217 -17.79 15.57 -1.00
N GLN A 218 -16.47 15.54 -1.24
CA GLN A 218 -15.84 16.06 -2.45
C GLN A 218 -15.79 15.00 -3.55
N GLU A 219 -16.56 15.17 -4.62
CA GLU A 219 -16.64 14.20 -5.72
C GLU A 219 -15.32 14.03 -6.48
N ASP A 220 -14.53 15.10 -6.67
CA ASP A 220 -13.20 15.06 -7.28
C ASP A 220 -12.22 14.19 -6.48
N ARG A 221 -12.30 14.25 -5.14
CA ARG A 221 -11.53 13.37 -4.25
C ARG A 221 -11.99 11.92 -4.35
N LEU A 222 -13.29 11.68 -4.46
CA LEU A 222 -13.82 10.32 -4.64
C LEU A 222 -13.41 9.73 -5.99
N GLN A 223 -13.32 10.55 -7.06
CA GLN A 223 -12.75 10.10 -8.32
C GLN A 223 -11.28 9.67 -8.18
N GLU A 224 -10.48 10.43 -7.44
CA GLU A 224 -9.05 10.10 -7.23
C GLU A 224 -8.86 8.95 -6.25
N TYR A 225 -9.53 8.98 -5.09
CA TYR A 225 -9.21 8.11 -3.95
C TYR A 225 -10.04 6.83 -3.85
N ILE A 226 -11.08 6.69 -4.72
CA ILE A 226 -11.89 5.46 -4.87
C ILE A 226 -11.83 4.92 -6.29
N PHE A 227 -12.01 5.78 -7.32
CA PHE A 227 -12.25 5.30 -8.69
C PHE A 227 -11.00 5.23 -9.56
N ASN A 228 -9.93 5.93 -9.21
CA ASN A 228 -8.71 5.89 -10.01
C ASN A 228 -7.96 4.58 -9.79
N GLU A 229 -7.82 3.77 -10.86
CA GLU A 229 -7.14 2.47 -10.84
C GLU A 229 -5.63 2.57 -11.03
N THR A 230 -5.14 3.74 -11.43
CA THR A 230 -3.71 3.97 -11.66
C THR A 230 -3.26 5.14 -10.81
N GLY A 231 -2.20 4.95 -10.07
CA GLY A 231 -1.61 6.00 -9.27
C GLY A 231 -0.14 6.18 -9.53
N LYS A 232 0.50 6.93 -8.64
CA LYS A 232 1.92 7.21 -8.69
C LYS A 232 2.51 7.09 -7.30
N LEU A 233 3.61 6.37 -7.19
CA LEU A 233 4.38 6.15 -5.98
C LEU A 233 5.71 6.89 -6.13
N TYR A 234 5.98 7.84 -5.22
CA TYR A 234 7.20 8.64 -5.31
C TYR A 234 8.35 7.94 -4.58
N GLN A 235 9.56 8.06 -5.13
CA GLN A 235 10.80 7.44 -4.64
C GLN A 235 11.98 8.39 -4.91
N GLY A 236 13.19 7.98 -4.56
CA GLY A 236 14.40 8.78 -4.77
C GLY A 236 14.86 9.46 -3.48
N ASN A 237 15.07 10.75 -3.53
CA ASN A 237 15.38 11.57 -2.37
C ASN A 237 14.66 12.93 -2.47
N TYR A 238 14.71 13.73 -1.42
CA TYR A 238 14.01 15.02 -1.36
C TYR A 238 14.48 16.05 -2.41
N ASP A 239 15.74 15.96 -2.91
CA ASP A 239 16.28 16.85 -3.96
C ASP A 239 15.92 16.37 -5.37
N TYR A 240 15.70 15.05 -5.51
CA TYR A 240 15.38 14.44 -6.80
C TYR A 240 14.29 13.37 -6.63
N PRO A 241 13.05 13.78 -6.31
CA PRO A 241 11.93 12.86 -6.22
C PRO A 241 11.52 12.39 -7.63
N THR A 242 11.30 11.09 -7.77
CA THR A 242 10.82 10.47 -9.01
C THR A 242 9.50 9.77 -8.77
N GLY A 243 8.57 9.85 -9.70
CA GLY A 243 7.27 9.19 -9.62
C GLY A 243 7.22 7.94 -10.49
N LYS A 244 6.75 6.83 -9.91
CA LYS A 244 6.57 5.55 -10.61
C LYS A 244 5.09 5.22 -10.71
N ARG A 245 4.59 4.97 -11.91
CA ARG A 245 3.22 4.52 -12.11
C ARG A 245 3.01 3.17 -11.44
N TRP A 246 1.82 3.02 -10.83
CA TRP A 246 1.36 1.80 -10.20
C TRP A 246 -0.09 1.53 -10.57
N PHE A 247 -0.38 0.33 -11.03
CA PHE A 247 -1.74 -0.11 -11.30
C PHE A 247 -2.33 -0.75 -10.04
N PHE A 248 -3.29 -0.08 -9.42
CA PHE A 248 -4.00 -0.58 -8.24
C PHE A 248 -5.00 -1.67 -8.63
N GLY A 249 -5.76 -1.47 -9.71
CA GLY A 249 -6.69 -2.44 -10.26
C GLY A 249 -7.77 -2.91 -9.29
N GLN A 250 -8.24 -2.04 -8.39
CA GLN A 250 -9.18 -2.37 -7.30
C GLN A 250 -10.52 -2.93 -7.78
N PHE A 251 -10.84 -2.81 -9.06
CA PHE A 251 -12.09 -3.33 -9.61
C PHE A 251 -11.93 -4.68 -10.32
N THR A 252 -10.72 -5.26 -10.33
CA THR A 252 -10.50 -6.62 -10.86
C THR A 252 -11.19 -7.67 -9.98
N ASP A 253 -11.53 -8.78 -10.58
CA ASP A 253 -12.30 -9.86 -9.96
C ASP A 253 -11.61 -10.55 -8.78
N VAL A 254 -10.28 -10.52 -8.72
CA VAL A 254 -9.49 -11.10 -7.63
C VAL A 254 -9.54 -10.30 -6.33
N VAL A 255 -9.82 -8.97 -6.37
CA VAL A 255 -9.57 -8.10 -5.20
C VAL A 255 -10.58 -8.30 -4.07
N LEU A 256 -11.89 -8.27 -4.35
CA LEU A 256 -12.91 -8.47 -3.30
C LEU A 256 -12.85 -9.88 -2.68
N PRO A 257 -12.67 -10.96 -3.46
CA PRO A 257 -12.39 -12.29 -2.89
C PRO A 257 -11.18 -12.29 -1.96
N THR A 258 -10.08 -11.62 -2.35
CA THR A 258 -8.91 -11.49 -1.47
C THR A 258 -9.22 -10.73 -0.18
N CYS A 259 -9.95 -9.62 -0.25
CA CYS A 259 -10.36 -8.89 0.97
C CYS A 259 -11.15 -9.80 1.93
N ASN A 260 -12.09 -10.58 1.40
CA ASN A 260 -12.87 -11.50 2.23
C ASN A 260 -11.99 -12.64 2.79
N TYR A 261 -11.10 -13.20 1.98
CA TYR A 261 -10.13 -14.20 2.43
C TYR A 261 -9.25 -13.69 3.57
N LEU A 262 -8.75 -12.46 3.48
CA LEU A 262 -7.98 -11.82 4.54
C LEU A 262 -8.78 -11.62 5.84
N PHE A 263 -10.06 -11.27 5.75
CA PHE A 263 -10.91 -11.17 6.93
C PHE A 263 -11.07 -12.51 7.68
N GLU A 264 -11.19 -13.61 6.94
CA GLU A 264 -11.24 -14.94 7.53
C GLU A 264 -9.87 -15.36 8.08
N LEU A 265 -8.80 -15.13 7.35
CA LEU A 265 -7.42 -15.43 7.75
C LEU A 265 -7.05 -14.72 9.07
N GLY A 266 -7.31 -13.42 9.17
CA GLY A 266 -7.04 -12.60 10.35
C GLY A 266 -8.11 -12.72 11.45
N ASN A 267 -9.08 -13.63 11.31
CA ASN A 267 -10.21 -13.78 12.24
C ASN A 267 -10.90 -12.45 12.56
N VAL A 268 -11.06 -11.57 11.57
CA VAL A 268 -11.71 -10.28 11.73
C VAL A 268 -13.19 -10.54 12.03
N SER A 269 -13.64 -10.22 13.24
CA SER A 269 -15.01 -10.46 13.66
C SER A 269 -16.02 -9.71 12.78
N VAL A 270 -17.24 -10.24 12.64
CA VAL A 270 -18.27 -9.55 11.84
C VAL A 270 -18.56 -8.15 12.39
N SER A 271 -18.55 -7.97 13.69
CA SER A 271 -18.68 -6.65 14.32
C SER A 271 -17.55 -5.69 13.94
N ASP A 272 -16.29 -6.17 13.87
CA ASP A 272 -15.15 -5.35 13.46
C ASP A 272 -15.19 -4.96 11.98
N ARG A 273 -15.78 -5.82 11.12
CA ARG A 273 -16.01 -5.51 9.70
C ARG A 273 -17.01 -4.36 9.47
N SER A 274 -17.74 -3.94 10.49
CA SER A 274 -18.58 -2.74 10.43
C SER A 274 -17.79 -1.43 10.59
N SER A 275 -16.59 -1.50 11.16
CA SER A 275 -15.74 -0.36 11.51
C SER A 275 -14.59 -0.18 10.50
N PRO A 276 -14.49 0.96 9.79
CA PRO A 276 -13.36 1.22 8.91
C PRO A 276 -12.04 1.31 9.69
N ILE A 277 -12.07 1.70 10.98
CA ILE A 277 -10.90 1.77 11.85
C ILE A 277 -10.32 0.36 12.08
N LYS A 278 -11.19 -0.60 12.43
CA LYS A 278 -10.78 -1.99 12.69
C LYS A 278 -10.35 -2.70 11.39
N VAL A 279 -11.07 -2.45 10.29
CA VAL A 279 -10.72 -2.98 8.96
C VAL A 279 -9.37 -2.43 8.50
N ALA A 280 -9.12 -1.12 8.64
CA ALA A 280 -7.83 -0.51 8.30
C ALA A 280 -6.68 -1.14 9.10
N ARG A 281 -6.88 -1.33 10.41
CA ARG A 281 -5.89 -1.96 11.30
C ARG A 281 -5.63 -3.42 10.93
N ALA A 282 -6.66 -4.18 10.54
CA ALA A 282 -6.52 -5.56 10.05
C ALA A 282 -5.74 -5.61 8.72
N ILE A 283 -6.07 -4.73 7.76
CA ILE A 283 -5.35 -4.65 6.47
C ILE A 283 -3.87 -4.29 6.70
N SER A 284 -3.57 -3.36 7.62
CA SER A 284 -2.19 -3.00 7.95
C SER A 284 -1.36 -4.21 8.39
N ALA A 285 -1.95 -5.15 9.16
CA ALA A 285 -1.29 -6.39 9.56
C ALA A 285 -1.24 -7.43 8.43
N LEU A 286 -2.37 -7.66 7.74
CA LEU A 286 -2.56 -8.79 6.83
C LEU A 286 -1.95 -8.61 5.43
N VAL A 287 -1.52 -7.41 5.07
CA VAL A 287 -0.72 -7.21 3.85
C VAL A 287 0.70 -7.72 4.05
N ASP A 288 1.25 -7.66 5.27
CA ASP A 288 2.52 -8.31 5.60
C ASP A 288 2.31 -9.80 5.95
N SER A 289 3.31 -10.62 5.63
CA SER A 289 3.25 -12.07 5.86
C SER A 289 3.91 -12.51 7.18
N LYS A 290 4.51 -11.59 7.92
CA LYS A 290 5.45 -11.93 9.00
C LYS A 290 4.77 -12.57 10.21
N ASP A 291 3.56 -12.12 10.55
CA ASP A 291 2.84 -12.61 11.73
C ASP A 291 1.72 -13.61 11.40
N GLU A 292 0.95 -13.36 10.34
CA GLU A 292 -0.31 -14.05 10.06
C GLU A 292 -0.38 -14.70 8.67
N ASN A 293 0.76 -14.92 8.01
CA ASN A 293 0.83 -15.43 6.63
C ASN A 293 0.01 -14.57 5.64
N GLY A 294 0.09 -13.25 5.81
CA GLY A 294 -0.52 -12.29 4.90
C GLY A 294 0.07 -12.32 3.50
N ILE A 295 -0.19 -11.30 2.70
CA ILE A 295 0.04 -11.34 1.25
C ILE A 295 1.52 -11.36 0.88
N LEU A 296 2.37 -10.55 1.52
CA LEU A 296 3.66 -10.14 0.97
C LEU A 296 4.83 -10.37 1.94
N VAL A 297 5.86 -11.06 1.46
CA VAL A 297 7.13 -11.20 2.19
C VAL A 297 8.02 -9.99 1.92
N GLY A 298 8.40 -9.25 2.96
CA GLY A 298 9.36 -8.15 2.85
C GLY A 298 10.80 -8.62 2.77
N SER A 299 11.63 -8.01 1.91
CA SER A 299 13.07 -8.25 1.85
C SER A 299 13.84 -6.99 1.49
N TRP A 300 14.93 -6.74 2.24
CA TRP A 300 15.82 -5.57 2.09
C TRP A 300 17.30 -5.95 1.95
N ASP A 301 17.62 -7.24 1.83
CA ASP A 301 18.98 -7.78 1.75
C ASP A 301 19.51 -7.92 0.30
N ASN A 302 18.70 -7.51 -0.68
CA ASN A 302 19.01 -7.62 -2.12
C ASN A 302 19.17 -9.06 -2.63
N ASN A 303 18.60 -10.03 -1.94
CA ASN A 303 18.54 -11.43 -2.38
C ASN A 303 17.11 -11.81 -2.76
N TYR A 304 16.83 -11.93 -4.06
CA TYR A 304 15.51 -12.23 -4.62
C TYR A 304 15.52 -13.48 -5.49
N ILE A 305 16.44 -14.42 -5.26
CA ILE A 305 16.69 -15.61 -6.12
C ILE A 305 15.44 -16.49 -6.22
N ASP A 306 14.66 -16.61 -5.15
CA ASP A 306 13.47 -17.47 -5.07
C ASP A 306 12.15 -16.69 -5.16
N GLY A 307 12.19 -15.48 -5.71
CA GLY A 307 11.03 -14.62 -5.88
C GLY A 307 11.22 -13.55 -6.95
N VAL A 308 10.38 -12.53 -6.90
CA VAL A 308 10.41 -11.37 -7.80
C VAL A 308 11.01 -10.17 -7.06
N SER A 309 11.97 -9.50 -7.68
CA SER A 309 12.52 -8.26 -7.10
C SER A 309 11.41 -7.23 -6.85
N PRO A 310 11.39 -6.55 -5.70
CA PRO A 310 10.42 -5.49 -5.42
C PRO A 310 10.35 -4.40 -6.48
N THR A 311 11.45 -4.14 -7.19
CA THR A 311 11.52 -3.15 -8.27
C THR A 311 10.83 -3.61 -9.56
N ALA A 312 10.60 -4.92 -9.73
CA ALA A 312 9.95 -5.46 -10.91
C ALA A 312 8.42 -5.31 -10.89
N TRP A 313 7.82 -5.17 -9.73
CA TRP A 313 6.37 -5.00 -9.63
C TRP A 313 5.90 -3.66 -10.19
N THR A 314 4.77 -3.69 -10.91
CA THR A 314 4.09 -2.53 -11.50
C THR A 314 2.63 -2.45 -11.10
N SER A 315 2.11 -3.53 -10.47
CA SER A 315 0.69 -3.72 -10.21
C SER A 315 0.46 -4.49 -8.91
N SER A 316 -0.60 -4.14 -8.20
CA SER A 316 -1.12 -4.94 -7.08
C SER A 316 -1.81 -6.21 -7.55
N VAL A 317 -2.46 -6.18 -8.72
CA VAL A 317 -3.30 -7.28 -9.23
C VAL A 317 -2.50 -8.56 -9.38
N THR A 318 -1.35 -8.51 -10.03
CA THR A 318 -0.49 -9.69 -10.25
C THR A 318 -0.06 -10.36 -8.93
N ILE A 319 0.19 -9.56 -7.89
CA ILE A 319 0.53 -10.08 -6.56
C ILE A 319 -0.68 -10.78 -5.94
N LEU A 320 -1.87 -10.17 -6.02
CA LEU A 320 -3.10 -10.73 -5.47
C LEU A 320 -3.53 -11.99 -6.22
N GLU A 321 -3.40 -12.02 -7.55
CA GLU A 321 -3.65 -13.22 -8.37
C GLU A 321 -2.72 -14.37 -7.98
N GLN A 322 -1.42 -14.09 -7.81
CA GLN A 322 -0.46 -15.10 -7.36
C GLN A 322 -0.80 -15.61 -5.96
N TYR A 323 -1.12 -14.73 -5.03
CA TYR A 323 -1.51 -15.05 -3.66
C TYR A 323 -2.74 -15.97 -3.62
N MET A 324 -3.81 -15.60 -4.33
CA MET A 324 -5.05 -16.37 -4.38
C MET A 324 -4.89 -17.68 -5.14
N HIS A 325 -4.12 -17.69 -6.25
CA HIS A 325 -3.86 -18.91 -7.03
C HIS A 325 -3.11 -19.98 -6.24
N THR A 326 -2.24 -19.56 -5.32
CA THR A 326 -1.46 -20.46 -4.43
C THR A 326 -2.22 -20.84 -3.16
N GLY A 327 -3.49 -20.41 -3.00
CA GLY A 327 -4.28 -20.69 -1.80
C GLY A 327 -3.84 -19.90 -0.57
N GLY A 328 -3.31 -18.69 -0.77
CA GLY A 328 -2.85 -17.80 0.32
C GLY A 328 -1.39 -18.00 0.72
N ALA A 329 -0.56 -18.61 -0.12
CA ALA A 329 0.88 -18.63 0.13
C ALA A 329 1.49 -17.24 -0.12
N PRO A 330 2.26 -16.69 0.85
CA PRO A 330 2.83 -15.35 0.73
C PRO A 330 3.70 -15.16 -0.51
N VAL A 331 3.53 -14.03 -1.17
CA VAL A 331 4.26 -13.68 -2.40
C VAL A 331 5.61 -13.05 -2.07
N LYS A 332 6.65 -13.45 -2.77
CA LYS A 332 8.04 -12.97 -2.59
C LYS A 332 8.45 -12.10 -3.78
N TYR A 333 8.96 -10.89 -3.60
CA TYR A 333 9.23 -10.07 -2.43
C TYR A 333 8.63 -8.67 -2.57
N GLY A 334 8.46 -7.95 -1.43
CA GLY A 334 8.02 -6.57 -1.39
C GLY A 334 8.95 -5.65 -0.61
N GLN A 335 8.75 -4.34 -0.82
CA GLN A 335 9.29 -3.23 -0.03
C GLN A 335 8.21 -2.17 0.13
N CYS A 336 8.46 -1.08 0.87
CA CYS A 336 7.44 -0.14 1.33
C CYS A 336 6.45 0.33 0.24
N TRP A 337 6.91 0.57 -0.99
CA TRP A 337 6.02 0.99 -2.08
C TRP A 337 5.08 -0.12 -2.56
N VAL A 338 5.51 -1.40 -2.47
CA VAL A 338 4.67 -2.54 -2.84
C VAL A 338 3.59 -2.74 -1.80
N TYR A 339 3.92 -2.64 -0.50
CA TYR A 339 2.97 -2.64 0.61
C TYR A 339 1.93 -1.53 0.44
N SER A 340 2.39 -0.29 0.21
CA SER A 340 1.51 0.86 0.01
C SER A 340 0.60 0.70 -1.20
N GLY A 341 1.08 0.12 -2.30
CA GLY A 341 0.28 -0.20 -3.48
C GLY A 341 -0.85 -1.19 -3.18
N LEU A 342 -0.54 -2.29 -2.46
CA LEU A 342 -1.52 -3.30 -2.05
C LEU A 342 -2.57 -2.72 -1.10
N VAL A 343 -2.16 -1.99 -0.06
CA VAL A 343 -3.08 -1.32 0.87
C VAL A 343 -4.03 -0.39 0.14
N THR A 344 -3.52 0.41 -0.81
CA THR A 344 -4.37 1.31 -1.62
C THR A 344 -5.42 0.51 -2.39
N THR A 345 -5.04 -0.61 -3.01
CA THR A 345 -5.93 -1.48 -3.79
C THR A 345 -7.06 -2.04 -2.92
N LEU A 346 -6.72 -2.67 -1.80
CA LEU A 346 -7.68 -3.32 -0.91
C LEU A 346 -8.64 -2.30 -0.28
N CYS A 347 -8.12 -1.17 0.23
CA CYS A 347 -8.94 -0.14 0.86
C CYS A 347 -9.91 0.52 -0.13
N ARG A 348 -9.45 0.85 -1.35
CA ARG A 348 -10.32 1.41 -2.40
C ARG A 348 -11.40 0.43 -2.84
N ALA A 349 -11.07 -0.86 -2.98
CA ALA A 349 -12.04 -1.90 -3.30
C ALA A 349 -13.13 -1.99 -2.24
N LEU A 350 -12.77 -1.96 -0.96
CA LEU A 350 -13.72 -1.98 0.16
C LEU A 350 -14.54 -0.67 0.30
N GLY A 351 -14.15 0.40 -0.40
CA GLY A 351 -14.85 1.68 -0.37
C GLY A 351 -14.31 2.68 0.65
N ILE A 352 -13.10 2.48 1.16
CA ILE A 352 -12.41 3.43 2.02
C ILE A 352 -11.53 4.33 1.14
N PRO A 353 -11.75 5.66 1.09
CA PRO A 353 -10.88 6.57 0.35
C PRO A 353 -9.44 6.47 0.83
N CYS A 354 -8.52 6.18 -0.10
CA CYS A 354 -7.12 5.87 0.22
C CYS A 354 -6.16 6.53 -0.77
N ARG A 355 -5.02 7.02 -0.24
CA ARG A 355 -3.90 7.54 -1.01
C ARG A 355 -2.56 7.05 -0.49
N SER A 356 -1.59 6.85 -1.38
CA SER A 356 -0.19 6.55 -1.03
C SER A 356 0.56 7.83 -0.71
N ILE A 357 1.37 7.80 0.34
CA ILE A 357 2.19 8.91 0.81
C ILE A 357 3.65 8.51 0.73
N THR A 358 4.50 9.40 0.27
CA THR A 358 5.95 9.24 0.35
C THR A 358 6.54 10.28 1.29
N ASN A 359 7.24 9.82 2.31
CA ASN A 359 8.02 10.64 3.23
C ASN A 359 9.50 10.55 2.85
N PHE A 360 10.10 11.65 2.44
CA PHE A 360 11.53 11.73 2.15
C PHE A 360 12.32 12.09 3.41
N SER A 361 13.44 11.40 3.63
CA SER A 361 14.19 11.41 4.87
C SER A 361 13.36 10.88 6.06
N SER A 362 12.77 9.70 5.91
CA SER A 362 11.95 9.08 6.95
C SER A 362 12.80 8.56 8.09
N ALA A 363 12.54 9.01 9.30
CA ALA A 363 13.25 8.52 10.48
C ALA A 363 12.68 7.17 10.94
N HIS A 364 13.57 6.29 11.40
CA HIS A 364 13.22 5.05 12.07
C HIS A 364 13.82 5.10 13.49
N ASP A 365 13.00 5.53 14.44
CA ASP A 365 13.30 5.68 15.87
C ASP A 365 12.95 4.37 16.56
N THR A 366 13.97 3.59 16.93
CA THR A 366 13.80 2.22 17.42
C THR A 366 13.45 2.15 18.91
N ASP A 367 13.77 3.18 19.68
CA ASP A 367 13.51 3.22 21.12
C ASP A 367 12.38 4.18 21.54
N GLY A 368 11.77 4.89 20.59
CA GLY A 368 10.61 5.75 20.78
C GLY A 368 10.93 7.04 21.56
N ASN A 369 12.18 7.49 21.53
CA ASN A 369 12.63 8.67 22.27
C ASN A 369 12.51 9.99 21.47
N LEU A 370 12.10 9.95 20.21
CA LEU A 370 12.01 11.04 19.22
C LEU A 370 13.38 11.58 18.79
N LEU A 371 14.42 10.78 18.92
CA LEU A 371 15.78 11.07 18.48
C LEU A 371 16.24 10.00 17.49
N ILE A 372 17.04 10.41 16.53
CA ILE A 372 17.85 9.50 15.72
C ILE A 372 19.29 9.66 16.17
N GLU A 373 19.79 8.70 16.90
CA GLU A 373 21.06 8.78 17.57
C GLU A 373 22.19 8.10 16.78
N ARG A 374 23.34 8.77 16.68
CA ARG A 374 24.54 8.23 16.04
C ARG A 374 25.72 8.35 16.97
N PHE A 375 26.42 7.25 17.14
CA PHE A 375 27.56 7.16 18.05
C PHE A 375 28.88 7.02 17.27
N PHE A 376 29.86 7.83 17.64
CA PHE A 376 31.19 7.81 17.07
C PHE A 376 32.22 7.51 18.15
N ASP A 377 33.30 6.79 17.80
CA ASP A 377 34.45 6.63 18.65
C ASP A 377 35.29 7.94 18.70
N GLU A 378 36.39 7.90 19.43
CA GLU A 378 37.36 9.01 19.55
C GLU A 378 38.10 9.35 18.24
N ASN A 379 38.05 8.43 17.24
CA ASN A 379 38.66 8.57 15.92
C ASN A 379 37.65 8.84 14.83
N ASP A 380 36.38 9.16 15.20
CA ASP A 380 35.24 9.45 14.31
C ASP A 380 34.80 8.26 13.46
N ASN A 381 35.07 7.04 13.89
CA ASN A 381 34.42 5.87 13.28
C ASN A 381 33.05 5.66 13.90
N ILE A 382 32.07 5.28 13.06
CA ILE A 382 30.73 4.92 13.52
C ILE A 382 30.81 3.66 14.37
N LEU A 383 30.21 3.71 15.56
CA LEU A 383 30.08 2.57 16.46
C LEU A 383 28.80 1.81 16.08
N ALA A 384 28.91 0.93 15.10
CA ALA A 384 27.82 0.05 14.71
C ALA A 384 27.32 -0.77 15.91
N GLY A 385 25.99 -0.92 16.05
CA GLY A 385 25.34 -1.67 17.14
C GLY A 385 25.16 -0.87 18.45
N ARG A 386 25.47 0.43 18.47
CA ARG A 386 25.15 1.33 19.58
C ARG A 386 23.76 1.96 19.45
N SER A 387 23.31 2.18 18.24
CA SER A 387 21.96 2.59 17.89
C SER A 387 21.51 1.81 16.65
N GLU A 388 20.29 1.34 16.66
CA GLU A 388 19.62 0.73 15.50
C GLU A 388 18.82 1.77 14.71
N ASP A 389 18.82 3.03 15.15
CA ASP A 389 18.13 4.12 14.48
C ASP A 389 18.67 4.38 13.08
N SER A 390 17.78 4.70 12.19
CA SER A 390 18.14 5.00 10.80
C SER A 390 17.29 6.14 10.22
N ILE A 391 17.78 6.72 9.12
CA ILE A 391 16.98 7.60 8.28
C ILE A 391 16.96 6.99 6.90
N TRP A 392 15.78 6.66 6.43
CA TRP A 392 15.55 6.15 5.10
C TRP A 392 15.49 7.31 4.10
N ASN A 393 16.00 7.11 2.90
CA ASN A 393 15.92 8.14 1.85
C ASN A 393 14.48 8.52 1.55
N PHE A 394 13.60 7.51 1.49
CA PHE A 394 12.18 7.64 1.36
C PHE A 394 11.50 6.45 2.04
N HIS A 395 10.28 6.66 2.49
CA HIS A 395 9.39 5.61 2.97
C HIS A 395 7.98 5.89 2.49
N LEU A 396 7.23 4.82 2.20
CA LEU A 396 5.83 4.94 1.78
C LEU A 396 4.92 4.28 2.80
N TRP A 397 3.85 5.02 3.12
CA TRP A 397 2.69 4.53 3.85
C TRP A 397 1.39 4.92 3.14
N ASN A 398 0.25 4.71 3.79
CA ASN A 398 -1.05 5.09 3.27
C ASN A 398 -1.77 6.06 4.21
N GLU A 399 -2.60 6.92 3.64
CA GLU A 399 -3.61 7.66 4.37
C GLU A 399 -5.00 7.20 3.93
N LEU A 400 -5.86 6.94 4.92
CA LEU A 400 -7.25 6.57 4.74
C LEU A 400 -8.15 7.66 5.31
N TRP A 401 -9.24 7.97 4.61
CA TRP A 401 -10.20 8.96 5.09
C TRP A 401 -11.31 8.30 5.90
N MET A 402 -11.44 8.69 7.18
CA MET A 402 -12.51 8.22 8.06
C MET A 402 -12.72 9.14 9.27
N MET A 403 -13.90 9.04 9.87
CA MET A 403 -14.20 9.62 11.18
C MET A 403 -13.66 8.72 12.30
N ARG A 404 -13.32 9.31 13.45
CA ARG A 404 -12.71 8.65 14.60
C ARG A 404 -13.55 8.81 15.88
N PRO A 405 -14.77 8.20 15.94
CA PRO A 405 -15.62 8.29 17.14
C PRO A 405 -15.04 7.52 18.34
N ASP A 406 -14.03 6.72 18.15
CA ASP A 406 -13.27 5.99 19.17
C ASP A 406 -12.29 6.88 19.95
N LEU A 407 -11.93 8.05 19.43
CA LEU A 407 -11.00 8.98 20.06
C LEU A 407 -11.72 10.14 20.78
N PRO A 408 -11.15 10.66 21.88
CA PRO A 408 -11.69 11.81 22.56
C PRO A 408 -11.42 13.09 21.75
N GLY A 409 -12.43 13.66 21.12
CA GLY A 409 -12.32 14.88 20.30
C GLY A 409 -12.54 14.62 18.81
N ASP A 410 -12.33 15.65 18.00
CA ASP A 410 -12.49 15.56 16.54
C ASP A 410 -11.15 15.28 15.87
N TYR A 411 -10.89 13.99 15.61
CA TYR A 411 -9.74 13.49 14.87
C TYR A 411 -10.14 12.85 13.53
N GLY A 412 -11.34 13.15 13.05
CA GLY A 412 -11.79 12.72 11.71
C GLY A 412 -10.90 13.30 10.60
N GLY A 413 -10.89 12.63 9.45
CA GLY A 413 -10.08 13.00 8.30
C GLY A 413 -9.06 11.94 7.93
N TRP A 414 -7.89 12.36 7.42
CA TRP A 414 -6.85 11.45 7.01
C TRP A 414 -6.19 10.74 8.20
N GLN A 415 -6.04 9.42 8.07
CA GLN A 415 -5.44 8.52 9.06
C GLN A 415 -4.31 7.75 8.42
N VAL A 416 -3.13 7.79 9.01
CA VAL A 416 -1.97 7.01 8.55
C VAL A 416 -2.14 5.54 8.92
N ILE A 417 -1.91 4.64 7.98
CA ILE A 417 -1.61 3.22 8.21
C ILE A 417 -0.37 2.81 7.42
N ASP A 418 0.41 1.91 7.98
CA ASP A 418 1.58 1.34 7.31
C ASP A 418 1.63 -0.18 7.52
N ALA A 419 1.68 -0.91 6.42
CA ALA A 419 1.79 -2.36 6.40
C ALA A 419 3.25 -2.84 6.26
N THR A 420 4.22 -1.91 6.13
CA THR A 420 5.63 -2.27 6.13
C THR A 420 6.03 -2.77 7.53
N PRO A 421 6.62 -3.97 7.68
CA PRO A 421 6.89 -4.56 8.99
C PRO A 421 8.08 -3.88 9.72
N GLN A 422 7.88 -2.65 10.19
CA GLN A 422 8.89 -1.83 10.87
C GLN A 422 8.82 -1.92 12.40
N THR A 423 7.61 -1.92 12.96
CA THR A 423 7.40 -1.88 14.42
C THR A 423 6.22 -2.76 14.82
N LEU A 424 6.27 -3.25 16.05
CA LEU A 424 5.18 -4.01 16.66
C LEU A 424 4.15 -3.06 17.29
N SER A 425 2.88 -3.28 17.00
CA SER A 425 1.75 -2.63 17.64
C SER A 425 0.74 -3.68 18.09
N ASP A 426 0.49 -3.79 19.40
CA ASP A 426 -0.27 -4.88 20.04
C ASP A 426 0.24 -6.28 19.63
N GLY A 427 1.56 -6.44 19.52
CA GLY A 427 2.23 -7.70 19.23
C GLY A 427 2.25 -8.14 17.76
N LEU A 428 1.71 -7.34 16.84
CA LEU A 428 1.75 -7.58 15.39
C LEU A 428 2.52 -6.49 14.68
N PHE A 429 3.15 -6.83 13.56
CA PHE A 429 3.75 -5.82 12.66
C PHE A 429 2.63 -5.07 11.91
N ARG A 430 2.31 -3.87 12.39
CA ARG A 430 1.31 -2.95 11.80
C ARG A 430 1.45 -1.57 12.40
N VAL A 431 0.97 -0.54 11.70
CA VAL A 431 0.90 0.83 12.19
C VAL A 431 -0.46 1.44 11.88
N GLY A 432 -1.03 2.16 12.84
CA GLY A 432 -2.24 2.96 12.67
C GLY A 432 -3.57 2.18 12.83
N PRO A 433 -4.69 2.85 12.51
CA PRO A 433 -4.83 4.18 11.91
C PRO A 433 -4.50 5.32 12.87
N CYS A 434 -3.61 6.21 12.45
CA CYS A 434 -3.11 7.35 13.22
C CYS A 434 -3.61 8.67 12.61
N PRO A 435 -4.28 9.56 13.35
CA PRO A 435 -4.76 10.82 12.79
C PRO A 435 -3.61 11.76 12.37
N VAL A 436 -3.62 12.24 11.13
CA VAL A 436 -2.66 13.26 10.66
C VAL A 436 -2.76 14.54 11.49
N SER A 437 -3.97 14.92 11.92
CA SER A 437 -4.18 16.06 12.82
C SER A 437 -3.54 15.88 14.20
N ALA A 438 -3.45 14.64 14.71
CA ALA A 438 -2.76 14.35 15.97
C ALA A 438 -1.25 14.53 15.83
N ILE A 439 -0.66 14.10 14.70
CA ILE A 439 0.75 14.33 14.38
C ILE A 439 1.04 15.83 14.33
N TYR A 440 0.23 16.60 13.59
CA TYR A 440 0.37 18.06 13.49
C TYR A 440 0.31 18.75 14.86
N ASN A 441 -0.59 18.31 15.73
CA ASN A 441 -0.79 18.90 17.06
C ASN A 441 0.15 18.35 18.14
N GLY A 442 0.96 17.34 17.82
CA GLY A 442 1.88 16.70 18.78
C GLY A 442 1.19 15.89 19.88
N HIS A 443 0.00 15.33 19.60
CA HIS A 443 -0.78 14.52 20.53
C HIS A 443 -0.36 13.04 20.44
N LEU A 444 0.80 12.72 21.00
CA LEU A 444 1.51 11.46 20.79
C LEU A 444 0.90 10.23 21.47
N GLU A 445 -0.01 10.44 22.41
CA GLU A 445 -0.60 9.35 23.23
C GLU A 445 -1.93 8.82 22.64
N LEU A 446 -2.30 9.27 21.44
CA LEU A 446 -3.53 8.82 20.80
C LEU A 446 -3.31 7.53 20.01
N ASP A 447 -4.34 6.67 20.03
CA ASP A 447 -4.38 5.45 19.25
C ASP A 447 -4.64 5.75 17.75
N TYR A 448 -3.92 5.09 16.85
CA TYR A 448 -2.91 4.04 17.12
C TYR A 448 -1.55 4.51 16.62
N ASP A 449 -0.49 4.27 17.41
CA ASP A 449 0.91 4.42 16.99
C ASP A 449 1.34 5.86 16.63
N THR A 450 0.64 6.88 17.16
CA THR A 450 0.90 8.29 16.82
C THR A 450 2.32 8.73 17.14
N ARG A 451 2.92 8.23 18.23
CA ARG A 451 4.32 8.52 18.59
C ARG A 451 5.30 8.01 17.52
N PHE A 452 5.10 6.80 17.00
CA PHE A 452 5.95 6.22 15.97
C PHE A 452 5.89 7.04 14.68
N VAL A 453 4.67 7.30 14.16
CA VAL A 453 4.48 8.11 12.94
C VAL A 453 5.01 9.54 13.11
N TYR A 454 4.82 10.14 14.30
CA TYR A 454 5.39 11.45 14.59
C TYR A 454 6.92 11.45 14.50
N ALA A 455 7.59 10.41 15.02
CA ALA A 455 9.04 10.28 14.93
C ALA A 455 9.51 10.18 13.47
N GLU A 456 8.83 9.42 12.61
CA GLU A 456 9.18 9.26 11.20
C GLU A 456 9.32 10.60 10.45
N VAL A 457 8.55 11.60 10.85
CA VAL A 457 8.52 12.92 10.20
C VAL A 457 9.13 14.04 11.03
N ASN A 458 9.33 13.89 12.35
CA ASN A 458 9.68 14.97 13.26
C ASN A 458 10.84 14.68 14.22
N ALA A 459 11.42 13.47 14.22
CA ALA A 459 12.54 13.13 15.09
C ALA A 459 13.75 14.07 14.89
N ASP A 460 14.45 14.38 15.97
CA ASP A 460 15.69 15.15 15.93
C ASP A 460 16.89 14.24 15.70
N LEU A 461 17.85 14.68 14.87
CA LEU A 461 19.08 13.95 14.62
C LEU A 461 20.17 14.40 15.61
N VAL A 462 20.74 13.46 16.36
CA VAL A 462 21.76 13.71 17.36
C VAL A 462 23.01 12.86 17.11
N SER A 463 24.18 13.48 17.18
CA SER A 463 25.49 12.79 17.08
C SER A 463 26.20 12.82 18.42
N TRP A 464 26.68 11.66 18.86
CA TRP A 464 27.44 11.45 20.09
C TRP A 464 28.87 11.02 19.77
N LYS A 465 29.86 11.70 20.30
CA LYS A 465 31.26 11.33 20.14
C LYS A 465 31.87 10.93 21.49
N ARG A 466 32.63 9.83 21.50
CA ARG A 466 33.38 9.41 22.68
C ARG A 466 34.55 10.35 22.92
N ASP A 467 34.60 10.90 24.12
CA ASP A 467 35.72 11.74 24.57
C ASP A 467 36.91 10.85 24.92
N ARG A 468 38.06 11.13 24.31
CA ARG A 468 39.31 10.33 24.50
C ARG A 468 39.82 10.34 25.93
N ALA A 469 39.62 11.42 26.67
CA ALA A 469 40.18 11.58 28.03
C ALA A 469 39.28 10.91 29.08
N THR A 470 37.97 10.99 28.92
CA THR A 470 36.98 10.51 29.89
C THR A 470 36.32 9.22 29.52
N GLY A 471 36.39 8.80 28.24
CA GLY A 471 35.66 7.66 27.70
C GLY A 471 34.12 7.88 27.58
N GLN A 472 33.63 9.03 28.01
CA GLN A 472 32.21 9.36 28.00
C GLN A 472 31.78 9.92 26.64
N PHE A 473 30.51 9.75 26.31
CA PHE A 473 29.93 10.33 25.08
C PHE A 473 29.51 11.78 25.33
N ARG A 474 29.89 12.66 24.41
CA ARG A 474 29.46 14.06 24.37
C ARG A 474 28.67 14.31 23.11
N GLN A 475 27.58 15.07 23.23
CA GLN A 475 26.82 15.53 22.10
C GLN A 475 27.65 16.49 21.25
N THR A 476 27.79 16.18 19.95
CA THR A 476 28.55 17.01 19.00
C THR A 476 27.67 17.79 18.06
N THR A 477 26.52 17.24 17.68
CA THR A 477 25.59 17.88 16.75
C THR A 477 24.16 17.52 17.14
N MET A 478 23.26 18.50 17.10
CA MET A 478 21.82 18.30 17.16
C MET A 478 21.19 19.05 15.99
N ARG A 479 20.37 18.36 15.20
CA ARG A 479 19.65 18.94 14.07
C ARG A 479 18.16 18.84 14.31
N ASN A 480 17.50 19.98 14.27
CA ASN A 480 16.07 20.10 14.40
C ASN A 480 15.38 19.88 13.05
N TYR A 481 14.10 19.55 13.06
CA TYR A 481 13.30 19.26 11.87
C TYR A 481 13.23 20.39 10.82
N ASN A 482 13.70 21.60 11.15
CA ASN A 482 13.76 22.74 10.23
C ASN A 482 15.09 22.87 9.47
N GLU A 483 16.05 21.98 9.72
CA GLU A 483 17.37 22.01 9.06
C GLU A 483 17.43 21.02 7.89
N ALA A 484 18.19 21.37 6.86
CA ALA A 484 18.50 20.44 5.77
C ALA A 484 19.11 19.14 6.32
N GLU A 485 18.55 17.98 6.03
CA GLU A 485 18.81 16.63 6.55
C GLU A 485 17.98 16.22 7.79
N ALA A 486 16.97 17.00 8.19
CA ALA A 486 16.05 16.60 9.24
C ALA A 486 15.13 15.43 8.77
N ALA A 487 14.46 14.77 9.72
CA ALA A 487 13.42 13.81 9.40
C ALA A 487 12.24 14.48 8.70
N GLY A 488 11.64 13.80 7.73
CA GLY A 488 10.46 14.29 7.02
C GLY A 488 10.68 15.57 6.22
N MET A 489 11.72 15.61 5.40
CA MET A 489 12.09 16.80 4.63
C MET A 489 11.03 17.20 3.61
N LEU A 490 10.33 16.21 3.02
CA LEU A 490 9.34 16.40 1.98
C LEU A 490 8.34 15.25 2.04
N ILE A 491 7.04 15.56 2.03
CA ILE A 491 5.99 14.55 2.11
C ILE A 491 5.05 14.74 0.93
N TYR A 492 5.01 13.74 0.05
CA TYR A 492 4.30 13.82 -1.22
C TYR A 492 3.16 12.82 -1.35
N THR A 493 2.10 13.24 -2.04
CA THR A 493 1.08 12.37 -2.65
C THR A 493 0.82 12.83 -4.08
N LYS A 494 0.11 12.02 -4.87
CA LYS A 494 -0.29 12.41 -6.22
C LYS A 494 -1.41 13.45 -6.16
N LYS A 495 -1.30 14.54 -6.94
CA LYS A 495 -2.37 15.52 -7.11
C LYS A 495 -3.60 14.90 -7.76
N ILE A 496 -4.76 15.42 -7.39
CA ILE A 496 -6.05 15.01 -7.95
C ILE A 496 -6.08 15.33 -9.45
N GLY A 497 -6.45 14.32 -10.26
CA GLY A 497 -6.68 14.48 -11.70
C GLY A 497 -5.43 14.66 -12.55
N GLU A 498 -4.24 14.88 -11.97
CA GLU A 498 -3.00 15.05 -12.71
C GLU A 498 -2.19 13.74 -12.77
N MET A 499 -1.52 13.50 -13.90
CA MET A 499 -0.60 12.37 -14.07
C MET A 499 0.45 12.73 -15.10
N THR A 500 1.66 13.03 -14.66
CA THR A 500 2.85 13.25 -15.52
C THR A 500 3.68 11.98 -15.66
N GLU A 501 4.59 11.94 -16.64
CA GLU A 501 5.49 10.79 -16.81
C GLU A 501 6.79 11.04 -16.05
N HIS A 502 7.21 10.09 -15.23
CA HIS A 502 8.53 10.00 -14.55
C HIS A 502 8.98 11.19 -13.68
N THR A 503 8.26 12.30 -13.66
CA THR A 503 8.59 13.50 -12.85
C THR A 503 7.75 13.52 -11.57
N ALA A 504 8.02 14.46 -10.67
CA ALA A 504 7.21 14.73 -9.49
C ALA A 504 6.39 16.04 -9.64
N GLU A 505 6.19 16.55 -10.87
CA GLU A 505 5.41 17.77 -11.13
C GLU A 505 3.93 17.63 -10.73
N ASP A 506 3.41 16.41 -10.78
CA ASP A 506 2.07 16.03 -10.33
C ASP A 506 2.01 15.64 -8.85
N ALA A 507 3.04 15.94 -8.07
CA ALA A 507 3.02 15.73 -6.63
C ALA A 507 2.35 16.89 -5.89
N GLU A 508 1.53 16.55 -4.90
CA GLU A 508 1.02 17.46 -3.88
C GLU A 508 1.94 17.40 -2.66
N ASP A 509 2.44 18.55 -2.21
CA ASP A 509 3.27 18.67 -1.02
C ASP A 509 2.39 18.77 0.24
N LEU A 510 2.47 17.73 1.06
CA LEU A 510 1.74 17.59 2.32
C LEU A 510 2.61 17.93 3.54
N THR A 511 3.87 18.32 3.37
CA THR A 511 4.84 18.51 4.46
C THR A 511 4.28 19.36 5.59
N LYS A 512 3.59 20.45 5.25
CA LYS A 512 2.99 21.37 6.24
C LYS A 512 1.88 20.74 7.09
N LEU A 513 1.23 19.67 6.63
CA LEU A 513 0.18 18.97 7.39
C LEU A 513 0.76 18.09 8.49
N TYR A 514 2.05 17.76 8.41
CA TYR A 514 2.78 16.93 9.37
C TYR A 514 3.71 17.75 10.29
N LYS A 515 4.05 18.99 9.91
CA LYS A 515 4.99 19.87 10.60
C LYS A 515 4.23 20.95 11.37
N GLY A 516 3.76 20.64 12.56
CA GLY A 516 3.04 21.56 13.44
C GLY A 516 3.76 21.77 14.77
N VAL A 517 3.20 21.24 15.84
CA VAL A 517 3.74 21.36 17.19
C VAL A 517 4.98 20.49 17.37
N LYS A 518 6.11 21.12 17.71
CA LYS A 518 7.34 20.41 18.04
C LYS A 518 7.28 19.87 19.47
N VAL A 519 7.22 18.55 19.61
CA VAL A 519 7.32 17.85 20.89
C VAL A 519 8.80 17.71 21.25
N LYS A 520 9.16 18.05 22.49
CA LYS A 520 10.53 17.87 22.97
C LYS A 520 10.83 16.38 23.10
N PRO A 521 11.97 15.91 22.58
CA PRO A 521 12.39 14.52 22.75
C PRO A 521 12.60 14.22 24.23
N ASN A 522 12.36 12.96 24.61
CA ASN A 522 12.75 12.47 25.91
C ASN A 522 14.28 12.50 25.96
N LYS A 523 14.86 13.33 26.82
CA LYS A 523 16.31 13.43 26.94
C LYS A 523 16.86 12.04 27.22
N SER A 524 17.69 11.54 26.31
CA SER A 524 18.51 10.36 26.56
C SER A 524 19.22 10.52 27.92
N LEU A 525 19.31 9.42 28.65
CA LEU A 525 19.97 9.35 29.98
C LEU A 525 21.47 9.71 29.94
N MET A 526 22.02 10.09 28.80
CA MET A 526 23.40 10.39 28.60
C MET A 526 23.62 11.85 28.22
N GLY A 527 24.07 12.63 29.16
CA GLY A 527 24.98 13.60 28.76
C GLY A 527 24.87 15.05 29.10
N LEU A 528 25.99 15.54 29.29
CA LEU A 528 26.37 16.94 29.51
C LEU A 528 26.27 17.69 28.17
N SER A 529 25.31 18.59 28.05
CA SER A 529 25.27 19.59 26.98
C SER A 529 26.18 20.76 27.32
N GLY A 530 27.32 20.87 26.62
CA GLY A 530 28.09 22.10 26.57
C GLY A 530 27.84 22.82 25.24
N ALA A 531 27.73 24.16 25.25
CA ALA A 531 27.74 24.91 24.00
C ALA A 531 29.05 24.62 23.24
N PRO A 532 28.99 24.40 21.90
CA PRO A 532 30.22 24.17 21.14
C PRO A 532 31.13 25.40 21.24
N PRO A 533 32.47 25.20 21.35
CA PRO A 533 33.41 26.30 21.34
C PRO A 533 33.31 27.06 19.99
N PRO A 534 33.65 28.36 19.95
CA PRO A 534 33.67 29.12 18.70
C PRO A 534 34.67 28.46 17.72
N GLU A 535 34.20 28.23 16.48
CA GLU A 535 34.97 27.55 15.44
C GLU A 535 35.96 28.54 14.77
N ASP A 536 37.27 28.26 14.83
CA ASP A 536 38.30 29.03 14.12
C ASP A 536 38.24 28.79 12.58
N VAL A 537 37.70 27.65 12.14
CA VAL A 537 37.55 27.29 10.73
C VAL A 537 36.12 26.94 10.45
N GLU A 538 35.48 27.70 9.59
CA GLU A 538 34.15 27.36 9.05
C GLU A 538 34.32 26.35 7.92
N MET A 539 33.66 25.19 8.03
CA MET A 539 33.65 24.17 7.01
C MET A 539 32.23 24.01 6.43
N LYS A 540 32.13 24.04 5.12
CA LYS A 540 30.85 23.92 4.39
C LYS A 540 30.97 22.88 3.29
N MET A 541 30.03 21.92 3.27
CA MET A 541 29.84 20.99 2.17
C MET A 541 29.04 21.72 1.08
N GLU A 542 29.51 21.66 -0.17
CA GLU A 542 28.75 22.18 -1.31
C GLU A 542 27.50 21.32 -1.56
N GLU A 543 26.44 21.95 -2.03
CA GLU A 543 25.25 21.23 -2.47
C GLU A 543 25.57 20.35 -3.68
N ILE A 544 25.12 19.09 -3.63
CA ILE A 544 25.39 18.10 -4.65
C ILE A 544 24.04 17.66 -5.25
N SER A 545 23.86 17.96 -6.52
CA SER A 545 22.70 17.44 -7.28
C SER A 545 22.88 15.97 -7.64
N SER A 546 21.76 15.25 -7.78
CA SER A 546 21.74 13.90 -8.36
C SER A 546 22.37 13.90 -9.76
N VAL A 547 23.07 12.81 -10.09
CA VAL A 547 23.72 12.62 -11.39
C VAL A 547 23.09 11.44 -12.14
N LEU A 548 23.18 11.45 -13.46
CA LEU A 548 22.76 10.31 -14.27
C LEU A 548 23.83 9.19 -14.24
N ALA A 549 23.38 7.94 -14.36
CA ALA A 549 24.28 6.79 -14.48
C ALA A 549 25.32 7.01 -15.57
N GLY A 550 26.56 6.64 -15.29
CA GLY A 550 27.69 6.89 -16.18
C GLY A 550 28.38 8.24 -15.98
N GLN A 551 27.83 9.14 -15.15
CA GLN A 551 28.47 10.43 -14.81
C GLN A 551 29.22 10.33 -13.46
N PRO A 552 30.32 11.11 -13.28
CA PRO A 552 31.04 11.10 -12.01
C PRO A 552 30.26 11.83 -10.90
N VAL A 553 30.37 11.30 -9.68
CA VAL A 553 29.88 11.95 -8.46
C VAL A 553 30.99 12.80 -7.86
N ARG A 554 30.71 14.06 -7.52
CA ARG A 554 31.68 14.99 -6.98
C ARG A 554 31.22 15.52 -5.61
N LEU A 555 32.03 15.32 -4.57
CA LEU A 555 31.86 15.89 -3.24
C LEU A 555 32.91 16.97 -3.01
N ALA A 556 32.48 18.20 -2.80
CA ALA A 556 33.37 19.33 -2.50
C ALA A 556 33.09 19.89 -1.10
N VAL A 557 34.15 20.25 -0.40
CA VAL A 557 34.10 20.89 0.92
C VAL A 557 34.99 22.12 0.92
N THR A 558 34.43 23.25 1.33
CA THR A 558 35.16 24.51 1.52
C THR A 558 35.54 24.68 3.00
N CYS A 559 36.76 25.15 3.25
CA CYS A 559 37.29 25.48 4.59
C CYS A 559 37.69 26.94 4.63
N THR A 560 37.01 27.74 5.43
CA THR A 560 37.33 29.18 5.59
C THR A 560 37.89 29.43 6.96
N ASN A 561 39.16 29.90 7.02
CA ASN A 561 39.84 30.22 8.27
C ASN A 561 39.45 31.63 8.73
N GLN A 562 38.69 31.70 9.81
CA GLN A 562 38.24 32.96 10.44
C GLN A 562 39.23 33.48 11.50
N SER A 563 40.26 32.72 11.81
CA SER A 563 41.29 33.12 12.79
C SER A 563 42.37 34.00 12.17
N LYS A 564 43.25 34.55 13.02
CA LYS A 564 44.35 35.41 12.61
C LYS A 564 45.66 34.66 12.31
N THR A 565 45.64 33.32 12.45
CA THR A 565 46.82 32.46 12.23
C THR A 565 46.45 31.32 11.25
N PRO A 566 47.43 30.81 10.47
CA PRO A 566 47.16 29.65 9.62
C PRO A 566 46.62 28.47 10.41
N ARG A 567 45.72 27.69 9.81
CA ARG A 567 45.16 26.47 10.40
C ARG A 567 45.45 25.29 9.52
N LYS A 568 45.94 24.19 10.12
CA LYS A 568 46.05 22.91 9.45
C LYS A 568 44.74 22.18 9.65
N VAL A 569 44.07 21.88 8.50
CA VAL A 569 42.78 21.18 8.45
C VAL A 569 43.03 19.80 7.88
N THR A 570 42.54 18.79 8.56
CA THR A 570 42.50 17.41 8.05
C THR A 570 41.07 17.12 7.68
N LEU A 571 40.80 16.78 6.40
CA LEU A 571 39.48 16.43 5.85
C LEU A 571 39.50 14.99 5.35
N THR A 572 38.64 14.15 5.86
CA THR A 572 38.36 12.82 5.31
C THR A 572 37.02 12.85 4.62
N LEU A 573 37.03 12.62 3.29
CA LEU A 573 35.85 12.52 2.45
C LEU A 573 35.64 11.07 2.04
N SER A 574 34.40 10.58 2.09
CA SER A 574 34.07 9.23 1.64
C SER A 574 32.70 9.14 0.98
N ALA A 575 32.57 8.18 0.08
CA ALA A 575 31.34 7.84 -0.64
C ALA A 575 31.02 6.37 -0.44
N HIS A 576 29.79 6.07 -0.10
CA HIS A 576 29.29 4.72 0.16
C HIS A 576 27.99 4.48 -0.61
N SER A 577 27.91 3.35 -1.30
CA SER A 577 26.64 2.84 -1.78
C SER A 577 25.84 2.32 -0.59
N VAL A 578 24.59 2.74 -0.47
CA VAL A 578 23.73 2.38 0.65
C VAL A 578 22.36 1.92 0.13
N PHE A 579 21.70 1.07 0.89
CA PHE A 579 20.29 0.81 0.68
C PHE A 579 19.46 2.07 0.97
N TYR A 580 18.30 2.20 0.36
CA TYR A 580 17.42 3.36 0.61
C TYR A 580 17.00 3.47 2.10
N THR A 581 17.01 2.36 2.84
CA THR A 581 16.79 2.30 4.28
C THR A 581 17.96 2.84 5.12
N GLY A 582 19.05 3.26 4.47
CA GLY A 582 20.23 3.84 5.12
C GLY A 582 21.32 2.86 5.50
N GLY A 583 21.08 1.55 5.39
CA GLY A 583 22.10 0.51 5.61
C GLY A 583 23.24 0.58 4.59
N GLU A 584 24.48 0.42 5.03
CA GLU A 584 25.66 0.43 4.16
C GLU A 584 25.70 -0.84 3.30
N TYR A 585 25.93 -0.68 1.98
CA TYR A 585 26.14 -1.80 1.05
C TYR A 585 27.61 -1.99 0.71
N LYS A 586 28.25 -0.96 0.11
CA LYS A 586 29.67 -1.00 -0.26
C LYS A 586 30.30 0.38 -0.19
N MET A 587 31.54 0.44 0.32
CA MET A 587 32.34 1.64 0.19
C MET A 587 32.81 1.81 -1.26
N LEU A 588 32.57 2.99 -1.85
CA LEU A 588 32.97 3.33 -3.20
C LEU A 588 34.37 3.94 -3.21
N LYS A 589 34.60 4.97 -2.36
CA LYS A 589 35.85 5.68 -2.26
C LYS A 589 36.02 6.38 -0.90
N LYS A 590 37.24 6.46 -0.41
CA LYS A 590 37.63 7.24 0.79
C LYS A 590 38.97 7.88 0.55
N GLN A 591 39.11 9.16 0.91
CA GLN A 591 40.38 9.91 0.78
C GLN A 591 40.51 10.94 1.90
N THR A 592 41.70 11.06 2.45
CA THR A 592 42.04 12.07 3.44
C THR A 592 42.95 13.14 2.84
N PHE A 593 42.63 14.39 3.12
CA PHE A 593 43.31 15.57 2.64
C PHE A 593 43.84 16.36 3.85
N ASN A 594 45.08 16.85 3.76
CA ASN A 594 45.69 17.76 4.72
C ASN A 594 45.92 19.09 4.02
N VAL A 595 45.26 20.14 4.49
CA VAL A 595 45.27 21.46 3.85
C VAL A 595 45.67 22.52 4.88
N GLU A 596 46.58 23.42 4.53
CA GLU A 596 46.88 24.59 5.32
C GLU A 596 46.09 25.78 4.80
N VAL A 597 45.18 26.32 5.63
CA VAL A 597 44.33 27.44 5.29
C VAL A 597 44.86 28.73 5.90
N PRO A 598 45.36 29.68 5.09
CA PRO A 598 45.87 30.97 5.60
C PRO A 598 44.76 31.80 6.28
N PRO A 599 45.11 32.78 7.13
CA PRO A 599 44.16 33.65 7.80
C PRO A 599 43.20 34.36 6.80
N GLY A 600 41.92 34.29 7.05
CA GLY A 600 40.87 34.90 6.22
C GLY A 600 40.77 34.34 4.80
N LYS A 601 41.34 33.19 4.49
CA LYS A 601 41.28 32.52 3.18
C LYS A 601 40.39 31.29 3.24
N THR A 602 39.93 30.91 2.06
CA THR A 602 39.11 29.72 1.83
C THR A 602 39.84 28.77 0.89
N GLU A 603 39.90 27.50 1.27
CA GLU A 603 40.44 26.41 0.45
C GLU A 603 39.34 25.40 0.17
N THR A 604 39.33 24.78 -1.02
CA THR A 604 38.34 23.80 -1.43
C THR A 604 39.01 22.45 -1.68
N VAL A 605 38.43 21.41 -1.11
CA VAL A 605 38.86 20.02 -1.32
C VAL A 605 37.77 19.24 -2.02
N CYS A 606 38.14 18.37 -2.96
CA CYS A 606 37.18 17.65 -3.78
C CYS A 606 37.51 16.15 -3.85
N LEU A 607 36.52 15.31 -3.57
CA LEU A 607 36.51 13.88 -3.87
C LEU A 607 35.65 13.62 -5.11
N THR A 608 36.25 13.00 -6.13
CA THR A 608 35.51 12.56 -7.32
C THR A 608 35.44 11.04 -7.36
N VAL A 609 34.22 10.49 -7.50
CA VAL A 609 33.94 9.06 -7.70
C VAL A 609 33.51 8.88 -9.15
N THR A 610 34.32 8.18 -9.92
CA THR A 610 34.05 7.95 -11.37
C THR A 610 33.02 6.85 -11.56
N ALA A 611 32.43 6.77 -12.76
CA ALA A 611 31.48 5.70 -13.10
C ALA A 611 32.12 4.32 -12.92
N ASP A 612 33.39 4.13 -13.29
CA ASP A 612 34.09 2.87 -13.17
C ASP A 612 34.27 2.43 -11.68
N GLU A 613 34.30 3.38 -10.75
CA GLU A 613 34.43 3.08 -9.32
C GLU A 613 33.10 2.66 -8.70
N TYR A 614 31.94 3.05 -9.25
CA TYR A 614 30.64 2.72 -8.65
C TYR A 614 29.79 1.73 -9.45
N GLN A 615 29.94 1.62 -10.79
CA GLN A 615 28.99 0.93 -11.69
C GLN A 615 28.70 -0.54 -11.34
N THR A 616 29.59 -1.22 -10.57
CA THR A 616 29.40 -2.62 -10.11
C THR A 616 29.18 -2.72 -8.60
N LYS A 617 28.98 -1.60 -7.93
CA LYS A 617 28.91 -1.54 -6.46
C LYS A 617 27.66 -0.80 -5.95
N LEU A 618 26.74 -0.44 -6.82
CA LEU A 618 25.51 0.24 -6.41
C LEU A 618 24.50 -0.75 -5.79
N ALA A 619 23.82 -0.29 -4.75
CA ALA A 619 22.62 -0.96 -4.23
C ALA A 619 21.41 -0.70 -5.18
N PRO A 620 20.32 -1.47 -5.10
CA PRO A 620 19.25 -1.45 -6.10
C PRO A 620 18.61 -0.10 -6.40
N GLN A 621 18.57 0.82 -5.43
CA GLN A 621 17.98 2.15 -5.62
C GLN A 621 19.02 3.21 -6.00
N ASN A 622 20.26 2.80 -6.27
CA ASN A 622 21.38 3.65 -6.71
C ASN A 622 21.66 4.84 -5.78
N VAL A 623 21.49 4.64 -4.48
CA VAL A 623 21.75 5.66 -3.46
C VAL A 623 23.20 5.68 -3.09
N VAL A 624 23.80 6.87 -3.13
CA VAL A 624 25.18 7.12 -2.66
C VAL A 624 25.15 8.10 -1.49
N LYS A 625 25.66 7.66 -0.35
CA LYS A 625 25.83 8.47 0.84
C LYS A 625 27.24 9.02 0.87
N LEU A 626 27.36 10.31 1.02
CA LEU A 626 28.59 11.08 1.00
C LEU A 626 28.86 11.61 2.40
N PHE A 627 30.07 11.40 2.89
CA PHE A 627 30.48 11.84 4.20
C PHE A 627 31.68 12.77 4.10
N ALA A 628 31.66 13.81 4.92
CA ALA A 628 32.80 14.70 5.12
C ALA A 628 33.06 14.86 6.62
N HIS A 629 34.22 14.49 7.04
CA HIS A 629 34.73 14.69 8.40
C HIS A 629 35.94 15.60 8.37
N GLY A 630 35.90 16.69 9.13
CA GLY A 630 36.97 17.68 9.23
C GLY A 630 37.43 17.87 10.68
N SER A 631 38.72 18.04 10.84
CA SER A 631 39.31 18.48 12.11
C SER A 631 40.42 19.51 11.86
N TYR A 632 40.62 20.41 12.80
CA TYR A 632 41.73 21.38 12.74
C TYR A 632 42.40 21.53 14.09
N GLU A 633 43.72 21.86 14.07
CA GLU A 633 44.52 22.14 15.23
C GLU A 633 44.59 23.66 15.49
N GLY A 634 44.36 24.09 16.75
CA GLY A 634 44.37 25.50 17.11
C GLY A 634 43.95 25.75 18.54
N SER A 635 43.72 27.03 18.92
CA SER A 635 43.30 27.46 20.26
C SER A 635 41.88 26.93 20.66
N GLY A 636 41.13 26.40 19.71
CA GLY A 636 39.97 25.56 19.90
C GLY A 636 40.08 24.39 18.95
N GLN A 637 40.31 23.19 19.47
CA GLN A 637 40.25 21.98 18.65
C GLN A 637 38.78 21.80 18.22
N GLY A 638 38.50 21.92 16.90
CA GLY A 638 37.18 21.74 16.33
C GLY A 638 37.13 20.46 15.50
N THR A 639 36.04 19.77 15.61
CA THR A 639 35.67 18.68 14.67
C THR A 639 34.37 19.02 14.00
N TRP A 640 34.28 18.79 12.71
CA TRP A 640 33.15 19.05 11.89
C TRP A 640 32.77 17.78 11.13
N TYR A 641 31.48 17.48 11.09
CA TYR A 641 30.93 16.33 10.38
C TYR A 641 29.69 16.73 9.59
N ARG A 642 29.65 16.32 8.34
CA ARG A 642 28.48 16.46 7.48
C ARG A 642 28.31 15.20 6.63
N GLN A 643 27.08 14.95 6.27
CA GLN A 643 26.71 13.92 5.32
C GLN A 643 25.59 14.41 4.41
N THR A 644 25.55 13.89 3.22
CA THR A 644 24.43 14.08 2.29
C THR A 644 24.19 12.80 1.52
N ARG A 645 23.10 12.73 0.80
CA ARG A 645 22.74 11.59 -0.02
C ARG A 645 22.37 12.09 -1.40
N ILE A 646 22.77 11.33 -2.42
CA ILE A 646 22.36 11.54 -3.81
C ILE A 646 21.82 10.23 -4.37
N THR A 647 21.00 10.32 -5.40
CA THR A 647 20.58 9.17 -6.21
C THR A 647 21.22 9.26 -7.58
N ILE A 648 21.83 8.16 -8.04
CA ILE A 648 22.31 8.07 -9.43
C ILE A 648 21.10 7.68 -10.28
N GLY A 649 20.65 8.62 -11.12
CA GLY A 649 19.44 8.46 -11.93
C GLY A 649 19.64 7.44 -13.05
N ASN A 650 18.64 6.58 -13.24
CA ASN A 650 18.60 5.62 -14.34
C ASN A 650 18.22 6.30 -15.67
N PRO A 651 18.58 5.73 -16.82
CA PRO A 651 17.95 6.09 -18.10
C PRO A 651 16.46 5.70 -18.06
N THR A 652 15.66 6.25 -18.96
CA THR A 652 14.25 5.89 -19.13
C THR A 652 14.07 5.06 -20.39
N ILE A 653 13.11 4.09 -20.33
CA ILE A 653 12.69 3.35 -21.53
C ILE A 653 11.78 4.26 -22.37
N ASP A 654 12.16 4.51 -23.60
CA ASP A 654 11.27 5.11 -24.59
C ASP A 654 10.28 4.06 -25.09
N VAL A 655 8.98 4.35 -24.96
CA VAL A 655 7.87 3.47 -25.35
C VAL A 655 7.19 4.07 -26.58
N GLN A 656 7.39 3.45 -27.72
CA GLN A 656 6.78 3.86 -28.99
C GLN A 656 5.68 2.87 -29.38
N VAL A 657 4.54 3.39 -29.83
CA VAL A 657 3.41 2.59 -30.34
C VAL A 657 3.15 2.99 -31.77
N HIS A 658 3.05 2.00 -32.66
CA HIS A 658 2.90 2.19 -34.08
C HIS A 658 1.51 1.74 -34.57
N GLY A 659 0.92 2.55 -35.45
CA GLY A 659 -0.37 2.27 -36.08
C GLY A 659 -1.59 2.67 -35.22
N PRO A 660 -2.79 2.47 -35.75
CA PRO A 660 -4.03 2.75 -35.04
C PRO A 660 -4.27 1.71 -33.95
N VAL A 661 -4.61 2.18 -32.74
CA VAL A 661 -4.93 1.33 -31.60
C VAL A 661 -6.43 1.06 -31.57
N SER A 662 -6.84 -0.16 -31.94
CA SER A 662 -8.25 -0.56 -32.02
C SER A 662 -8.50 -1.97 -31.50
N VAL A 663 -9.70 -2.21 -30.99
CA VAL A 663 -10.13 -3.54 -30.53
C VAL A 663 -9.99 -4.58 -31.65
N SER A 664 -9.53 -5.77 -31.30
CA SER A 664 -9.32 -6.92 -32.21
C SER A 664 -8.30 -6.70 -33.34
N ARG A 665 -7.50 -5.65 -33.30
CA ARG A 665 -6.39 -5.41 -34.24
C ARG A 665 -5.05 -5.44 -33.53
N PRO A 666 -3.98 -6.00 -34.14
CA PRO A 666 -2.67 -5.99 -33.56
C PRO A 666 -2.15 -4.55 -33.37
N MET A 667 -1.72 -4.22 -32.17
CA MET A 667 -0.99 -3.01 -31.82
C MET A 667 0.49 -3.38 -31.67
N GLU A 668 1.36 -2.74 -32.41
CA GLU A 668 2.81 -2.93 -32.30
C GLU A 668 3.42 -1.87 -31.40
N TYR A 669 4.36 -2.28 -30.56
CA TYR A 669 5.10 -1.37 -29.70
C TYR A 669 6.59 -1.72 -29.66
N CYS A 670 7.40 -0.69 -29.41
CA CYS A 670 8.85 -0.75 -29.30
C CYS A 670 9.30 -0.11 -27.99
N LEU A 671 10.20 -0.79 -27.28
CA LEU A 671 10.82 -0.34 -26.03
C LEU A 671 12.31 -0.18 -26.26
N SER A 672 12.88 1.00 -25.97
CA SER A 672 14.32 1.19 -26.18
C SER A 672 14.95 2.15 -25.17
N PHE A 673 16.23 1.94 -24.86
CA PHE A 673 17.09 2.88 -24.13
C PHE A 673 18.56 2.62 -24.46
N ASP A 674 19.42 3.58 -24.16
CA ASP A 674 20.88 3.44 -24.34
C ASP A 674 21.54 3.11 -23.01
N ASN A 675 22.41 2.08 -22.96
CA ASN A 675 23.21 1.74 -21.81
C ASN A 675 24.21 2.87 -21.49
N PRO A 676 24.05 3.58 -20.35
CA PRO A 676 24.93 4.71 -20.02
C PRO A 676 26.28 4.29 -19.46
N LEU A 677 26.48 3.00 -19.14
CA LEU A 677 27.68 2.49 -18.49
C LEU A 677 28.78 2.09 -19.47
N GLY A 678 30.04 2.10 -19.01
CA GLY A 678 31.19 1.56 -19.74
C GLY A 678 31.32 0.05 -19.67
N VAL A 679 30.37 -0.65 -19.02
CA VAL A 679 30.29 -2.11 -18.92
C VAL A 679 28.99 -2.62 -19.50
N PRO A 680 28.93 -3.90 -19.96
CA PRO A 680 27.66 -4.46 -20.40
C PRO A 680 26.68 -4.60 -19.24
N LEU A 681 25.37 -4.51 -19.53
CA LEU A 681 24.30 -4.90 -18.61
C LEU A 681 24.10 -6.41 -18.77
N THR A 682 24.17 -7.15 -17.66
CA THR A 682 24.15 -8.63 -17.68
C THR A 682 23.00 -9.20 -16.84
N GLY A 683 22.56 -10.42 -17.20
CA GLY A 683 21.42 -11.06 -16.54
C GLY A 683 20.13 -10.26 -16.70
N CYS A 684 19.91 -9.76 -17.90
CA CYS A 684 18.85 -8.81 -18.20
C CYS A 684 17.47 -9.45 -18.20
N SER A 685 16.49 -8.71 -17.63
CA SER A 685 15.07 -9.07 -17.66
C SER A 685 14.20 -7.83 -17.93
N LEU A 686 13.08 -8.05 -18.61
CA LEU A 686 12.05 -7.04 -18.88
C LEU A 686 10.76 -7.51 -18.24
N THR A 687 10.23 -6.73 -17.30
CA THR A 687 8.84 -6.87 -16.84
C THR A 687 7.95 -6.01 -17.70
N LEU A 688 6.92 -6.61 -18.27
CA LEU A 688 5.94 -5.94 -19.10
C LEU A 688 4.55 -6.18 -18.53
N ASP A 689 3.81 -5.09 -18.35
CA ASP A 689 2.44 -5.10 -17.86
C ASP A 689 1.59 -4.13 -18.70
N ILE A 690 0.46 -4.64 -19.22
CA ILE A 690 -0.52 -3.83 -19.96
C ILE A 690 -1.90 -4.16 -19.38
N PRO A 691 -2.32 -3.47 -18.31
CA PRO A 691 -3.51 -3.82 -17.55
C PRO A 691 -4.75 -3.99 -18.41
N GLY A 692 -5.43 -5.13 -18.22
CA GLY A 692 -6.60 -5.54 -19.00
C GLY A 692 -6.32 -6.01 -20.44
N MET A 693 -5.04 -6.20 -20.81
CA MET A 693 -4.62 -6.75 -22.10
C MET A 693 -3.53 -7.82 -21.98
N LEU A 694 -2.54 -7.60 -21.13
CA LEU A 694 -1.42 -8.50 -20.88
C LEU A 694 -1.12 -8.46 -19.38
N GLU A 695 -1.19 -9.62 -18.73
CA GLU A 695 -0.79 -9.76 -17.34
C GLU A 695 0.72 -9.52 -17.19
N SER A 696 1.10 -8.96 -16.04
CA SER A 696 2.50 -8.70 -15.73
C SER A 696 3.32 -10.00 -15.77
N HIS A 697 4.36 -10.02 -16.58
CA HIS A 697 5.29 -11.15 -16.66
C HIS A 697 6.72 -10.69 -16.89
N VAL A 698 7.65 -11.48 -16.39
CA VAL A 698 9.09 -11.22 -16.51
C VAL A 698 9.64 -12.01 -17.70
N ILE A 699 10.23 -11.29 -18.64
CA ILE A 699 10.81 -11.84 -19.87
C ILE A 699 12.34 -11.77 -19.74
N PRO A 700 13.07 -12.89 -19.78
CA PRO A 700 14.52 -12.84 -19.96
C PRO A 700 14.86 -12.21 -21.32
N VAL A 701 15.78 -11.26 -21.32
CA VAL A 701 16.24 -10.57 -22.55
C VAL A 701 17.76 -10.65 -22.68
N ALA A 702 18.26 -10.42 -23.86
CA ALA A 702 19.70 -10.48 -24.12
C ALA A 702 20.44 -9.38 -23.33
N ASP A 703 21.69 -9.67 -22.97
CA ASP A 703 22.60 -8.68 -22.37
C ASP A 703 22.82 -7.50 -23.30
N VAL A 704 22.93 -6.30 -22.72
CA VAL A 704 23.10 -5.05 -23.47
C VAL A 704 24.57 -4.65 -23.45
N PRO A 705 25.26 -4.52 -24.60
CA PRO A 705 26.68 -4.14 -24.63
C PRO A 705 26.97 -2.81 -23.93
N ALA A 706 28.22 -2.62 -23.49
CA ALA A 706 28.68 -1.33 -22.99
C ALA A 706 28.42 -0.21 -24.00
N LYS A 707 27.78 0.89 -23.58
CA LYS A 707 27.34 2.00 -24.45
C LYS A 707 26.42 1.56 -25.61
N GLY A 708 25.90 0.33 -25.56
CA GLY A 708 24.99 -0.22 -26.57
C GLY A 708 23.55 0.16 -26.31
N LYS A 709 22.68 -0.20 -27.26
CA LYS A 709 21.25 0.08 -27.21
C LYS A 709 20.47 -1.19 -26.87
N PHE A 710 19.50 -1.07 -25.94
CA PHE A 710 18.42 -2.02 -25.76
C PHE A 710 17.30 -1.69 -26.75
N ASP A 711 16.77 -2.71 -27.44
CA ASP A 711 15.63 -2.59 -28.35
C ASP A 711 14.77 -3.87 -28.24
N TYR A 712 13.50 -3.72 -27.85
CA TYR A 712 12.55 -4.82 -27.73
C TYR A 712 11.26 -4.45 -28.45
N LYS A 713 10.82 -5.32 -29.38
CA LYS A 713 9.62 -5.14 -30.20
C LYS A 713 8.64 -6.29 -29.97
N SER A 714 7.39 -5.95 -29.82
CA SER A 714 6.33 -6.94 -29.67
C SER A 714 4.97 -6.40 -30.15
N ARG A 715 3.97 -7.26 -30.14
CA ARG A 715 2.60 -6.90 -30.54
C ARG A 715 1.58 -7.51 -29.59
N ILE A 716 0.48 -6.80 -29.41
CA ILE A 716 -0.66 -7.26 -28.61
C ILE A 716 -1.97 -6.90 -29.32
N ILE A 717 -3.01 -7.70 -29.09
CA ILE A 717 -4.35 -7.45 -29.62
C ILE A 717 -5.24 -6.97 -28.49
N PRO A 718 -5.66 -5.69 -28.47
CA PRO A 718 -6.58 -5.16 -27.48
C PRO A 718 -7.93 -5.87 -27.53
N LYS A 719 -8.44 -6.31 -26.37
CA LYS A 719 -9.73 -7.00 -26.25
C LYS A 719 -10.90 -6.06 -25.88
N ARG A 720 -10.62 -4.89 -25.30
CA ARG A 720 -11.64 -3.93 -24.82
C ARG A 720 -11.21 -2.50 -25.15
N PRO A 721 -12.17 -1.61 -25.48
CA PRO A 721 -11.85 -0.19 -25.71
C PRO A 721 -11.50 0.52 -24.42
N GLY A 722 -11.05 1.77 -24.53
CA GLY A 722 -10.71 2.66 -23.43
C GLY A 722 -9.22 2.90 -23.27
N GLU A 723 -8.87 3.66 -22.26
CA GLU A 723 -7.48 4.00 -21.93
C GLU A 723 -6.75 2.78 -21.36
N LYS A 724 -5.53 2.53 -21.86
CA LYS A 724 -4.63 1.46 -21.43
C LYS A 724 -3.23 2.01 -21.21
N SER A 725 -2.53 1.50 -20.20
CA SER A 725 -1.14 1.87 -19.91
C SER A 725 -0.21 0.71 -20.28
N ILE A 726 0.83 0.97 -21.05
CA ILE A 726 1.96 0.05 -21.24
C ILE A 726 2.95 0.38 -20.15
N LEU A 727 3.26 -0.54 -19.25
CA LEU A 727 4.22 -0.39 -18.18
C LEU A 727 5.39 -1.34 -18.43
N ALA A 728 6.61 -0.82 -18.49
CA ALA A 728 7.83 -1.60 -18.73
C ALA A 728 8.88 -1.31 -17.66
N VAL A 729 9.49 -2.37 -17.12
CA VAL A 729 10.61 -2.28 -16.17
C VAL A 729 11.72 -3.21 -16.64
N PHE A 730 12.90 -2.65 -16.90
CA PHE A 730 14.09 -3.40 -17.24
C PHE A 730 15.00 -3.48 -16.01
N ASN A 731 15.54 -4.68 -15.74
CA ASN A 731 16.49 -4.95 -14.67
C ASN A 731 17.70 -5.72 -15.21
N SER A 732 18.88 -5.40 -14.69
CA SER A 732 20.14 -6.13 -14.87
C SER A 732 20.89 -6.21 -13.55
N ARG A 733 22.05 -6.85 -13.52
CA ARG A 733 22.92 -6.86 -12.35
C ARG A 733 23.54 -5.51 -12.04
N GLU A 734 23.78 -4.69 -13.07
CA GLU A 734 24.47 -3.41 -13.00
C GLU A 734 23.53 -2.23 -12.79
N LEU A 735 22.34 -2.29 -13.38
CA LEU A 735 21.29 -1.28 -13.23
C LEU A 735 19.93 -1.97 -13.04
N THR A 736 19.24 -1.59 -12.02
CA THR A 736 17.88 -2.07 -11.73
C THR A 736 16.88 -0.94 -11.89
N ASP A 737 15.61 -1.29 -12.19
CA ASP A 737 14.51 -0.33 -12.15
C ASP A 737 14.58 0.76 -13.24
N ILE A 738 15.02 0.39 -14.45
CA ILE A 738 14.92 1.25 -15.64
C ILE A 738 13.49 1.15 -16.16
N ARG A 739 12.73 2.25 -16.13
CA ARG A 739 11.29 2.26 -16.40
C ARG A 739 10.91 3.03 -17.65
N GLY A 740 9.79 2.60 -18.24
CA GLY A 740 9.08 3.32 -19.27
C GLY A 740 7.58 3.06 -19.19
N ASN A 741 6.79 4.02 -19.61
CA ASN A 741 5.35 3.85 -19.69
C ASN A 741 4.78 4.66 -20.87
N LYS A 742 3.61 4.23 -21.35
CA LYS A 742 2.85 4.94 -22.40
C LYS A 742 1.37 4.69 -22.21
N VAL A 743 0.59 5.75 -22.19
CA VAL A 743 -0.87 5.65 -22.24
C VAL A 743 -1.31 5.63 -23.69
N VAL A 744 -2.20 4.70 -24.02
CA VAL A 744 -2.82 4.56 -25.33
C VAL A 744 -4.33 4.48 -25.19
N VAL A 745 -5.07 5.05 -26.13
CA VAL A 745 -6.54 4.95 -26.17
C VAL A 745 -6.92 3.94 -27.24
N VAL A 746 -7.49 2.83 -26.80
CA VAL A 746 -8.05 1.78 -27.66
C VAL A 746 -9.43 2.21 -28.12
N LYS A 747 -9.63 2.30 -29.44
CA LYS A 747 -10.90 2.67 -30.07
C LYS A 747 -11.73 1.47 -30.47
#